data_97927f534b3f4e35b2fda0ce82159022
#
_entry.id   97927f534b3f4e35b2fda0ce82159022
#
_cell.length_a   1.000
_cell.length_b   1.000
_cell.length_c   1.000
_cell.angle_alpha   90.00
_cell.angle_beta   90.00
_cell.angle_gamma   90.00
#
_symmetry.space_group_name_H-M   'P 1'
#
loop_
_entity.id
_entity.type
_entity.pdbx_description
1 polymer ?
#
loop_
_entity_poly.entity_id
_entity_poly.type
_entity_poly.pdbx_seq_one_letter_code
_entity_poly.pdbx_strand_id
1 'polypeptide(L)'
;MDKREARFDGWLVDFDSGDISKNGNTHRLQDQPLQILEELVKRPGEVVTREHLISRLWPTGVVEFDTGLNSAMRKLRIALGDDAETPRYIETLPRKGYRFIAKLDSGQAPEPVPQIPTLPQHYVPTPYETGPSIGRRASDRRAPIRRLVLGLGSLVVATVLAVIAWRMPGGFFESKPTEETFPTIVVLPLVDMSAERNEQALCDGLTEELSNWLAHIPTLRVVARTSAFSFKDKNTDVRSIGKELGATHVLEGSVRRSGSQLRITVQLIAAATGLHIWSRSFDLPMGDIFMIEDTVSRNVAEALHLELSSDTAERWAERKADTTESLEYYLLGKQRQRRRTAEDNLKAIEYFRRAIEGDPGYALGLVGLSESLLNGVSLNGMPLEDVSVEVEPLINRAISVSPKLADAYATKGWLYTELYRYGDAMPLLQKAIALNPNDASSHRYLGLLFDRRGEPDEAMEHYSLAAKLDPLDFISQVFRCQELVDLGKFKEAGTACDTARTLDPLNLWGPLATAWLARAQGRTQEALEWTEAARKLAPTEVSLAGQEAELLLTLGRIADARAVVDKLPSDGNFSAAARTGGVVFAEKGPDGLKTWLAEQKLAERAVTSNDLVELAWLQFIGGDAAAARATITHADRLLPLSSADLYDGSQIRHGYSAALLHAGIELRGGGDRAKALQMLEKLDALLDRYEDNGGTHFGLYTLRAESLALQGKTHDAEAALKTAWSRGWRGAWRARQEPYLQGVDLGWIDAKKN
;
A
#
# COMPACT_ATOMS: atom_id res chain seq x y z
N MET A 1 23.62 42.36 -19.19
CA MET A 1 23.97 41.21 -18.32
C MET A 1 23.66 39.97 -19.12
N ASP A 2 24.67 39.27 -19.58
CA ASP A 2 24.47 38.02 -20.31
C ASP A 2 23.82 37.01 -19.35
N LYS A 3 22.64 36.51 -19.74
CA LYS A 3 21.97 35.45 -19.00
C LYS A 3 22.82 34.19 -19.03
N ARG A 4 23.04 33.59 -17.86
CA ARG A 4 23.81 32.34 -17.74
C ARG A 4 22.89 31.16 -18.10
N GLU A 5 22.76 30.88 -19.42
CA GLU A 5 21.89 29.83 -19.94
C GLU A 5 22.70 28.74 -20.65
N ALA A 6 22.21 27.51 -20.60
CA ALA A 6 22.72 26.39 -21.41
C ALA A 6 21.57 25.70 -22.16
N ARG A 7 21.84 25.24 -23.39
CA ARG A 7 20.87 24.52 -24.21
C ARG A 7 21.51 23.25 -24.75
N PHE A 8 20.81 22.12 -24.63
CA PHE A 8 21.24 20.82 -25.14
C PHE A 8 20.06 19.85 -25.26
N ASP A 9 19.95 19.13 -26.32
CA ASP A 9 18.90 18.11 -26.57
C ASP A 9 17.49 18.56 -26.18
N GLY A 10 17.15 19.81 -26.54
CA GLY A 10 15.86 20.44 -26.25
C GLY A 10 15.70 20.92 -24.79
N TRP A 11 16.69 20.74 -23.92
CA TRP A 11 16.75 21.35 -22.61
C TRP A 11 17.18 22.82 -22.70
N LEU A 12 16.51 23.66 -21.94
CA LEU A 12 16.94 25.03 -21.62
C LEU A 12 17.16 25.11 -20.12
N VAL A 13 18.36 25.48 -19.70
CA VAL A 13 18.74 25.65 -18.30
C VAL A 13 19.06 27.12 -18.07
N ASP A 14 18.38 27.76 -17.13
CA ASP A 14 18.71 29.08 -16.63
C ASP A 14 19.41 28.96 -15.27
N PHE A 15 20.70 29.23 -15.21
CA PHE A 15 21.51 29.11 -14.00
C PHE A 15 21.29 30.22 -12.98
N ASP A 16 20.63 31.30 -13.37
CA ASP A 16 20.34 32.44 -12.48
C ASP A 16 19.01 32.19 -11.72
N SER A 17 17.98 31.66 -12.39
CA SER A 17 16.72 31.30 -11.75
C SER A 17 16.71 29.88 -11.17
N GLY A 18 17.56 28.98 -11.66
CA GLY A 18 17.55 27.56 -11.33
C GLY A 18 16.52 26.75 -12.09
N ASP A 19 15.88 27.32 -13.09
CA ASP A 19 14.84 26.66 -13.86
C ASP A 19 15.43 25.85 -15.02
N ILE A 20 14.98 24.61 -15.17
CA ILE A 20 15.27 23.76 -16.33
C ILE A 20 13.97 23.48 -17.08
N SER A 21 13.97 23.61 -18.39
CA SER A 21 12.78 23.37 -19.20
C SER A 21 13.07 22.52 -20.42
N LYS A 22 12.12 21.63 -20.74
CA LYS A 22 12.13 20.82 -21.97
C LYS A 22 10.70 20.64 -22.46
N ASN A 23 10.45 20.86 -23.74
CA ASN A 23 9.14 20.71 -24.37
C ASN A 23 7.99 21.46 -23.67
N GLY A 24 8.28 22.64 -23.11
CA GLY A 24 7.29 23.49 -22.42
C GLY A 24 7.08 23.14 -20.93
N ASN A 25 7.65 22.06 -20.43
CA ASN A 25 7.64 21.72 -19.02
C ASN A 25 8.84 22.33 -18.32
N THR A 26 8.59 23.12 -17.27
CA THR A 26 9.64 23.77 -16.48
C THR A 26 9.68 23.17 -15.07
N HIS A 27 10.88 22.82 -14.61
CA HIS A 27 11.13 22.34 -13.25
C HIS A 27 12.27 23.15 -12.64
N ARG A 28 12.22 23.35 -11.32
CA ARG A 28 13.29 24.04 -10.61
C ARG A 28 14.27 23.03 -10.02
N LEU A 29 15.54 23.14 -10.37
CA LEU A 29 16.64 22.41 -9.76
C LEU A 29 17.00 23.02 -8.41
N GLN A 30 17.35 22.16 -7.44
CA GLN A 30 17.94 22.59 -6.17
C GLN A 30 19.37 23.09 -6.41
N ASP A 31 19.90 23.90 -5.48
CA ASP A 31 21.20 24.57 -5.63
C ASP A 31 22.37 23.64 -5.96
N GLN A 32 22.53 22.52 -5.25
CA GLN A 32 23.66 21.60 -5.46
C GLN A 32 23.61 20.86 -6.82
N PRO A 33 22.49 20.23 -7.25
CA PRO A 33 22.33 19.69 -8.59
C PRO A 33 22.55 20.72 -9.70
N LEU A 34 22.10 21.96 -9.49
CA LEU A 34 22.27 23.06 -10.45
C LEU A 34 23.76 23.45 -10.59
N GLN A 35 24.48 23.57 -9.48
CA GLN A 35 25.92 23.87 -9.48
C GLN A 35 26.75 22.75 -10.13
N ILE A 36 26.37 21.47 -9.92
CA ILE A 36 27.03 20.36 -10.62
C ILE A 36 26.81 20.48 -12.13
N LEU A 37 25.57 20.71 -12.57
CA LEU A 37 25.26 20.86 -13.99
C LEU A 37 26.02 22.04 -14.60
N GLU A 38 26.12 23.16 -13.89
CA GLU A 38 26.87 24.33 -14.32
C GLU A 38 28.35 24.01 -14.53
N GLU A 39 29.01 23.31 -13.58
CA GLU A 39 30.42 22.95 -13.70
C GLU A 39 30.68 21.92 -14.83
N LEU A 40 29.75 21.00 -15.05
CA LEU A 40 29.82 20.01 -16.11
C LEU A 40 29.62 20.66 -17.50
N VAL A 41 28.68 21.57 -17.64
CA VAL A 41 28.38 22.26 -18.90
C VAL A 41 29.45 23.29 -19.28
N LYS A 42 30.17 23.85 -18.33
CA LYS A 42 31.34 24.73 -18.59
C LYS A 42 32.50 24.00 -19.29
N ARG A 43 32.57 22.67 -19.16
CA ARG A 43 33.65 21.83 -19.67
C ARG A 43 33.10 20.60 -20.39
N PRO A 44 32.33 20.77 -21.47
CA PRO A 44 31.69 19.66 -22.17
C PRO A 44 32.75 18.73 -22.76
N GLY A 45 32.59 17.43 -22.55
CA GLY A 45 33.55 16.41 -23.00
C GLY A 45 34.76 16.19 -22.08
N GLU A 46 35.01 17.09 -21.13
CA GLU A 46 36.11 16.93 -20.17
C GLU A 46 35.66 16.23 -18.89
N VAL A 47 36.61 15.56 -18.21
CA VAL A 47 36.34 14.93 -16.91
C VAL A 47 36.42 15.97 -15.81
N VAL A 48 35.29 16.23 -15.13
CA VAL A 48 35.24 17.03 -13.92
C VAL A 48 35.44 16.09 -12.73
N THR A 49 36.54 16.26 -11.98
CA THR A 49 36.89 15.33 -10.89
C THR A 49 35.96 15.46 -9.69
N ARG A 50 35.83 14.40 -8.89
CA ARG A 50 35.01 14.41 -7.67
C ARG A 50 35.48 15.48 -6.69
N GLU A 51 36.79 15.61 -6.51
CA GLU A 51 37.41 16.59 -5.63
C GLU A 51 37.09 18.03 -6.06
N HIS A 52 37.08 18.30 -7.38
CA HIS A 52 36.69 19.60 -7.90
C HIS A 52 35.21 19.93 -7.57
N LEU A 53 34.29 19.01 -7.82
CA LEU A 53 32.89 19.20 -7.50
C LEU A 53 32.66 19.35 -5.99
N ILE A 54 33.33 18.55 -5.17
CA ILE A 54 33.25 18.65 -3.71
C ILE A 54 33.72 20.01 -3.23
N SER A 55 34.92 20.49 -3.68
CA SER A 55 35.42 21.80 -3.29
C SER A 55 34.53 22.96 -3.71
N ARG A 56 33.80 22.81 -4.82
CA ARG A 56 32.88 23.82 -5.34
C ARG A 56 31.57 23.86 -4.55
N LEU A 57 31.02 22.68 -4.20
CA LEU A 57 29.75 22.57 -3.52
C LEU A 57 29.85 22.84 -2.01
N TRP A 58 30.98 22.55 -1.40
CA TRP A 58 31.21 22.69 0.04
C TRP A 58 32.54 23.39 0.37
N PRO A 59 32.68 24.68 0.09
CA PRO A 59 33.92 25.40 0.26
C PRO A 59 34.41 25.56 1.72
N THR A 60 33.51 25.36 2.70
CA THR A 60 33.77 25.53 4.14
C THR A 60 33.99 24.24 4.93
N GLY A 61 34.00 23.11 4.27
CA GLY A 61 34.58 21.86 4.72
C GLY A 61 34.16 21.24 6.04
N VAL A 62 32.85 20.86 6.23
CA VAL A 62 32.40 20.07 7.42
C VAL A 62 31.29 19.09 7.06
N VAL A 63 31.38 18.29 5.99
CA VAL A 63 30.37 17.25 5.70
C VAL A 63 30.97 16.11 4.88
N GLU A 64 30.40 14.91 4.94
CA GLU A 64 30.70 13.75 4.09
C GLU A 64 30.40 14.05 2.61
N PHE A 65 31.45 14.42 1.90
CA PHE A 65 31.39 14.97 0.56
C PHE A 65 30.95 13.94 -0.50
N ASP A 66 31.31 12.66 -0.35
CA ASP A 66 31.03 11.63 -1.36
C ASP A 66 29.55 11.22 -1.40
N THR A 67 28.91 11.09 -0.26
CA THR A 67 27.47 10.78 -0.16
C THR A 67 26.63 11.95 -0.63
N GLY A 68 27.00 13.17 -0.26
CA GLY A 68 26.35 14.41 -0.70
C GLY A 68 26.46 14.60 -2.22
N LEU A 69 27.66 14.39 -2.79
CA LEU A 69 27.88 14.50 -4.23
C LEU A 69 27.09 13.45 -5.02
N ASN A 70 27.05 12.18 -4.55
CA ASN A 70 26.28 11.12 -5.18
C ASN A 70 24.76 11.41 -5.13
N SER A 71 24.26 11.92 -4.01
CA SER A 71 22.87 12.33 -3.85
C SER A 71 22.49 13.48 -4.78
N ALA A 72 23.33 14.52 -4.85
CA ALA A 72 23.12 15.66 -5.73
C ALA A 72 23.19 15.27 -7.22
N MET A 73 24.13 14.36 -7.58
CA MET A 73 24.23 13.81 -8.93
C MET A 73 23.01 12.97 -9.31
N ARG A 74 22.52 12.15 -8.39
CA ARG A 74 21.29 11.37 -8.61
C ARG A 74 20.08 12.27 -8.86
N LYS A 75 19.91 13.32 -8.06
CA LYS A 75 18.83 14.31 -8.25
C LYS A 75 18.92 15.03 -9.60
N LEU A 76 20.15 15.37 -10.02
CA LEU A 76 20.40 15.96 -11.32
C LEU A 76 20.01 15.04 -12.47
N ARG A 77 20.38 13.77 -12.41
CA ARG A 77 19.99 12.76 -13.41
C ARG A 77 18.49 12.57 -13.49
N ILE A 78 17.84 12.45 -12.35
CA ILE A 78 16.37 12.33 -12.29
C ILE A 78 15.71 13.53 -12.97
N ALA A 79 16.17 14.75 -12.70
CA ALA A 79 15.62 15.97 -13.29
C ALA A 79 15.83 16.07 -14.82
N LEU A 80 16.96 15.56 -15.32
CA LEU A 80 17.27 15.51 -16.75
C LEU A 80 16.70 14.27 -17.47
N GLY A 81 16.16 13.29 -16.75
CA GLY A 81 15.79 11.98 -17.31
C GLY A 81 16.99 11.22 -17.85
N ASP A 82 18.14 11.29 -17.13
CA ASP A 82 19.39 10.63 -17.49
C ASP A 82 19.62 9.36 -16.65
N ASP A 83 20.25 8.35 -17.24
CA ASP A 83 20.53 7.08 -16.60
C ASP A 83 22.03 6.89 -16.37
N ALA A 84 22.42 6.24 -15.26
CA ALA A 84 23.83 6.06 -14.90
C ALA A 84 24.52 4.95 -15.68
N GLU A 85 23.78 3.93 -16.13
CA GLU A 85 24.30 2.79 -16.88
C GLU A 85 24.27 3.03 -18.40
N THR A 86 23.26 3.81 -18.86
CA THR A 86 23.11 4.21 -20.26
C THR A 86 23.02 5.74 -20.39
N PRO A 87 24.12 6.48 -20.06
CA PRO A 87 24.06 7.93 -19.93
C PRO A 87 23.85 8.63 -21.26
N ARG A 88 22.89 9.58 -21.28
CA ARG A 88 22.63 10.48 -22.43
C ARG A 88 23.30 11.81 -22.27
N TYR A 89 23.46 12.30 -21.02
CA TYR A 89 23.98 13.63 -20.72
C TYR A 89 25.20 13.60 -19.82
N ILE A 90 25.24 12.70 -18.81
CA ILE A 90 26.29 12.70 -17.80
C ILE A 90 26.88 11.30 -17.64
N GLU A 91 28.07 11.09 -18.15
CA GLU A 91 28.84 9.86 -17.98
C GLU A 91 29.54 9.81 -16.62
N THR A 92 29.48 8.65 -15.93
CA THR A 92 30.27 8.40 -14.71
C THR A 92 31.56 7.69 -15.07
N LEU A 93 32.70 8.28 -14.67
CA LEU A 93 34.01 7.61 -14.76
C LEU A 93 34.40 7.12 -13.36
N PRO A 94 34.36 5.79 -13.11
CA PRO A 94 34.64 5.24 -11.78
C PRO A 94 35.94 5.76 -11.19
N ARG A 95 35.91 6.24 -9.94
CA ARG A 95 37.04 6.81 -9.19
C ARG A 95 37.66 8.08 -9.77
N LYS A 96 37.20 8.60 -10.90
CA LYS A 96 37.76 9.80 -11.56
C LYS A 96 36.81 11.01 -11.47
N GLY A 97 35.54 10.83 -11.75
CA GLY A 97 34.59 11.94 -11.76
C GLY A 97 33.45 11.74 -12.76
N TYR A 98 32.99 12.88 -13.32
CA TYR A 98 31.84 12.91 -14.23
C TYR A 98 32.20 13.71 -15.48
N ARG A 99 31.53 13.40 -16.61
CA ARG A 99 31.72 14.05 -17.88
C ARG A 99 30.38 14.41 -18.50
N PHE A 100 30.23 15.64 -18.98
CA PHE A 100 29.08 16.02 -19.79
C PHE A 100 29.29 15.58 -21.23
N ILE A 101 28.42 14.69 -21.75
CA ILE A 101 28.58 14.05 -23.05
C ILE A 101 27.57 14.56 -24.10
N ALA A 102 26.57 15.34 -23.73
CA ALA A 102 25.65 15.94 -24.70
C ALA A 102 26.29 17.12 -25.44
N LYS A 103 25.86 17.35 -26.67
CA LYS A 103 26.27 18.52 -27.44
C LYS A 103 25.49 19.74 -26.98
N LEU A 104 26.17 20.86 -26.74
CA LEU A 104 25.54 22.13 -26.48
C LEU A 104 25.04 22.72 -27.81
N ASP A 105 23.80 23.22 -27.80
CA ASP A 105 23.19 23.85 -28.99
C ASP A 105 23.73 25.27 -29.16
N SER A 106 24.40 25.54 -30.26
CA SER A 106 24.81 26.89 -30.65
C SER A 106 23.60 27.59 -31.29
N GLY A 107 22.92 28.38 -30.47
CA GLY A 107 21.85 29.35 -30.75
C GLY A 107 21.28 29.46 -32.17
N GLN A 108 20.29 28.63 -32.49
CA GLN A 108 19.23 28.93 -33.45
C GLN A 108 17.93 28.31 -32.94
N ALA A 109 16.82 29.07 -32.94
CA ALA A 109 15.53 28.63 -32.46
C ALA A 109 14.94 27.53 -33.36
N PRO A 110 14.40 26.43 -32.80
CA PRO A 110 13.67 25.45 -33.59
C PRO A 110 12.21 25.82 -33.80
N GLU A 111 11.68 25.45 -34.96
CA GLU A 111 10.27 25.53 -35.33
C GLU A 111 9.38 24.69 -34.39
N PRO A 112 8.09 25.05 -34.22
CA PRO A 112 7.21 24.40 -33.23
C PRO A 112 6.78 23.00 -33.69
N VAL A 113 7.09 22.02 -32.88
CA VAL A 113 6.60 20.63 -32.99
C VAL A 113 5.23 20.53 -32.31
N PRO A 114 4.27 19.70 -32.84
CA PRO A 114 2.90 19.64 -32.32
C PRO A 114 2.82 19.14 -30.87
N GLN A 115 2.02 19.84 -30.10
CA GLN A 115 1.81 19.59 -28.66
C GLN A 115 1.09 18.26 -28.45
N ILE A 116 1.69 17.38 -27.65
CA ILE A 116 1.00 16.27 -26.99
C ILE A 116 0.27 16.84 -25.77
N PRO A 117 -1.00 16.49 -25.50
CA PRO A 117 -1.78 17.09 -24.43
C PRO A 117 -1.16 16.81 -23.06
N THR A 118 -0.84 17.88 -22.35
CA THR A 118 -0.48 17.85 -20.93
C THR A 118 -1.69 17.52 -20.08
N LEU A 119 -1.52 16.58 -19.13
CA LEU A 119 -2.49 16.31 -18.07
C LEU A 119 -2.80 17.60 -17.30
N PRO A 120 -4.08 17.88 -16.98
CA PRO A 120 -4.46 19.13 -16.33
C PRO A 120 -3.98 19.17 -14.88
N GLN A 121 -3.10 20.12 -14.59
CA GLN A 121 -2.85 20.62 -13.24
C GLN A 121 -4.00 21.56 -12.83
N HIS A 122 -4.56 21.30 -11.66
CA HIS A 122 -5.56 22.10 -10.94
C HIS A 122 -7.02 22.02 -11.45
N TYR A 123 -7.75 21.09 -10.87
CA TYR A 123 -9.20 21.20 -10.76
C TYR A 123 -9.54 22.14 -9.59
N VAL A 124 -10.01 23.33 -9.92
CA VAL A 124 -10.69 24.24 -8.98
C VAL A 124 -12.19 23.99 -9.14
N PRO A 125 -12.90 23.52 -8.10
CA PRO A 125 -14.33 23.31 -8.23
C PRO A 125 -15.05 24.67 -8.32
N THR A 126 -15.76 24.89 -9.43
CA THR A 126 -16.73 25.98 -9.55
C THR A 126 -17.98 25.69 -8.69
N PRO A 127 -18.56 26.69 -8.04
CA PRO A 127 -19.79 26.49 -7.25
C PRO A 127 -20.96 26.08 -8.16
N TYR A 128 -21.70 25.07 -7.73
CA TYR A 128 -22.95 24.68 -8.38
C TYR A 128 -23.96 25.82 -8.31
N GLU A 129 -24.38 26.31 -9.46
CA GLU A 129 -25.56 27.15 -9.58
C GLU A 129 -26.81 26.32 -9.31
N THR A 130 -27.58 26.76 -8.32
CA THR A 130 -28.89 26.20 -8.00
C THR A 130 -29.87 26.56 -9.11
N GLY A 131 -30.42 25.57 -9.80
CA GLY A 131 -31.48 25.73 -10.79
C GLY A 131 -32.80 26.19 -10.14
N PRO A 132 -33.75 26.76 -10.94
CA PRO A 132 -34.82 27.55 -10.44
C PRO A 132 -35.94 26.70 -9.77
N SER A 133 -36.37 27.17 -8.60
CA SER A 133 -37.51 26.66 -7.87
C SER A 133 -38.85 26.92 -8.65
N ILE A 134 -39.57 25.83 -8.93
CA ILE A 134 -40.91 25.92 -9.50
C ILE A 134 -41.87 26.42 -8.42
N GLY A 135 -42.43 27.61 -8.65
CA GLY A 135 -43.41 28.23 -7.80
C GLY A 135 -44.73 27.46 -7.78
N ARG A 136 -45.30 27.25 -6.60
CA ARG A 136 -46.72 26.97 -6.39
C ARG A 136 -47.42 28.20 -5.87
N ARG A 137 -48.47 28.57 -6.62
CA ARG A 137 -49.33 29.72 -6.39
C ARG A 137 -50.04 29.65 -5.04
N ALA A 138 -50.17 30.82 -4.45
CA ALA A 138 -50.97 31.12 -3.31
C ALA A 138 -52.49 31.01 -3.59
N SER A 139 -53.25 30.52 -2.64
CA SER A 139 -54.66 30.91 -2.43
C SER A 139 -54.99 30.95 -0.93
N ASP A 140 -55.24 32.14 -0.51
CA ASP A 140 -56.31 32.60 0.35
C ASP A 140 -56.43 32.29 1.85
N ARG A 141 -56.17 33.36 2.57
CA ARG A 141 -57.07 34.09 3.51
C ARG A 141 -57.41 33.48 4.88
N ARG A 142 -57.04 34.36 5.85
CA ARG A 142 -57.64 34.57 7.18
C ARG A 142 -57.25 33.64 8.31
N ALA A 143 -56.37 34.17 9.14
CA ALA A 143 -56.12 33.68 10.48
C ALA A 143 -56.31 34.79 11.52
N PRO A 144 -56.84 34.49 12.67
CA PRO A 144 -56.98 35.47 13.73
C PRO A 144 -55.81 35.43 14.73
N ILE A 145 -55.60 36.56 15.32
CA ILE A 145 -54.64 37.09 16.29
C ILE A 145 -54.25 36.16 17.48
N ARG A 146 -54.88 35.01 17.66
CA ARG A 146 -54.64 34.10 18.79
C ARG A 146 -53.29 33.36 18.79
N ARG A 147 -52.57 33.33 17.67
CA ARG A 147 -51.23 32.67 17.59
C ARG A 147 -50.08 33.54 18.02
N LEU A 148 -50.25 34.86 18.13
CA LEU A 148 -49.19 35.78 18.52
C LEU A 148 -48.92 35.76 20.04
N VAL A 149 -49.97 35.50 20.84
CA VAL A 149 -49.83 35.50 22.32
C VAL A 149 -49.23 34.19 22.83
N LEU A 150 -49.41 33.07 22.13
CA LEU A 150 -48.76 31.78 22.47
C LEU A 150 -47.30 31.75 22.09
N GLY A 151 -46.91 32.45 21.01
CA GLY A 151 -45.51 32.53 20.55
C GLY A 151 -44.64 33.38 21.48
N LEU A 152 -45.18 34.47 22.04
CA LEU A 152 -44.43 35.30 22.99
C LEU A 152 -44.30 34.62 24.38
N GLY A 153 -45.31 33.85 24.80
CA GLY A 153 -45.23 33.07 26.03
C GLY A 153 -44.16 31.97 25.98
N SER A 154 -44.04 31.26 24.89
CA SER A 154 -43.05 30.21 24.67
C SER A 154 -41.63 30.79 24.57
N LEU A 155 -41.45 31.97 23.98
CA LEU A 155 -40.15 32.63 23.91
C LEU A 155 -39.65 33.10 25.29
N VAL A 156 -40.56 33.63 26.12
CA VAL A 156 -40.25 34.04 27.49
C VAL A 156 -39.91 32.80 28.36
N VAL A 157 -40.65 31.71 28.26
CA VAL A 157 -40.37 30.47 28.97
C VAL A 157 -39.04 29.86 28.50
N ALA A 158 -38.76 29.87 27.19
CA ALA A 158 -37.48 29.39 26.67
C ALA A 158 -36.30 30.26 27.12
N THR A 159 -36.47 31.59 27.19
CA THR A 159 -35.40 32.49 27.68
C THR A 159 -35.21 32.36 29.20
N VAL A 160 -36.26 32.17 29.97
CA VAL A 160 -36.19 31.90 31.41
C VAL A 160 -35.51 30.57 31.72
N LEU A 161 -35.86 29.51 30.94
CA LEU A 161 -35.20 28.21 31.08
C LEU A 161 -33.75 28.28 30.65
N ALA A 162 -33.39 29.04 29.62
CA ALA A 162 -32.00 29.26 29.20
C ALA A 162 -31.18 30.06 30.23
N VAL A 163 -31.79 31.07 30.91
CA VAL A 163 -31.14 31.83 31.99
C VAL A 163 -31.02 30.98 33.27
N ILE A 164 -31.98 30.12 33.57
CA ILE A 164 -31.91 29.16 34.69
C ILE A 164 -30.81 28.12 34.41
N ALA A 165 -30.73 27.59 33.19
CA ALA A 165 -29.66 26.66 32.77
C ALA A 165 -28.27 27.31 32.81
N TRP A 166 -28.19 28.62 32.55
CA TRP A 166 -26.91 29.37 32.62
C TRP A 166 -26.50 29.73 34.04
N ARG A 167 -27.44 29.78 34.99
CA ARG A 167 -27.18 30.07 36.40
C ARG A 167 -27.05 28.85 37.29
N MET A 168 -27.30 27.64 36.83
CA MET A 168 -27.02 26.45 37.62
C MET A 168 -25.51 26.15 37.57
N PRO A 169 -24.83 26.12 38.72
CA PRO A 169 -23.45 25.64 38.80
C PRO A 169 -23.47 24.11 38.64
N GLY A 170 -23.19 23.63 37.46
CA GLY A 170 -23.24 22.22 37.08
C GLY A 170 -23.97 22.06 35.76
N GLY A 171 -23.42 22.61 34.69
CA GLY A 171 -23.96 22.44 33.33
C GLY A 171 -24.03 20.97 32.93
N PHE A 172 -25.21 20.52 32.51
CA PHE A 172 -25.40 19.33 31.70
C PHE A 172 -24.78 19.53 30.30
N PHE A 173 -23.52 19.89 30.25
CA PHE A 173 -22.69 19.51 29.12
C PHE A 173 -21.99 18.23 29.57
N GLU A 174 -22.40 17.10 29.06
CA GLU A 174 -21.53 15.95 29.03
C GLU A 174 -20.18 16.46 28.53
N SER A 175 -19.25 16.59 29.47
CA SER A 175 -17.85 16.64 29.11
C SER A 175 -17.64 15.38 28.27
N LYS A 176 -17.38 15.54 26.94
CA LYS A 176 -16.70 14.48 26.21
C LYS A 176 -15.65 13.93 27.14
N PRO A 177 -15.57 12.59 27.31
CA PRO A 177 -14.51 12.02 28.11
C PRO A 177 -13.23 12.68 27.58
N THR A 178 -12.50 13.32 28.48
CA THR A 178 -11.16 13.86 28.18
C THR A 178 -10.41 12.64 27.66
N GLU A 179 -10.10 12.58 26.35
CA GLU A 179 -9.18 11.58 25.86
C GLU A 179 -7.97 11.70 26.77
N GLU A 180 -7.68 10.65 27.52
CA GLU A 180 -6.44 10.56 28.28
C GLU A 180 -5.32 10.78 27.28
N THR A 181 -4.70 11.94 27.30
CA THR A 181 -3.63 12.31 26.37
C THR A 181 -2.37 11.63 26.85
N PHE A 182 -2.18 10.39 26.48
CA PHE A 182 -0.92 9.70 26.72
C PHE A 182 0.24 10.44 26.03
N PRO A 183 1.42 10.53 26.68
CA PRO A 183 2.58 11.12 26.05
C PRO A 183 2.90 10.37 24.74
N THR A 184 3.25 11.13 23.69
CA THR A 184 3.63 10.58 22.40
C THR A 184 5.12 10.81 22.19
N ILE A 185 5.89 9.74 21.93
CA ILE A 185 7.33 9.79 21.69
C ILE A 185 7.66 9.41 20.26
N VAL A 186 8.62 10.09 19.65
CA VAL A 186 9.26 9.68 18.41
C VAL A 186 10.72 9.30 18.68
N VAL A 187 11.16 8.14 18.18
CA VAL A 187 12.56 7.71 18.20
C VAL A 187 13.17 8.04 16.85
N LEU A 188 14.04 9.04 16.81
CA LEU A 188 14.74 9.41 15.58
C LEU A 188 15.84 8.41 15.24
N PRO A 189 16.17 8.24 13.94
CA PRO A 189 17.26 7.40 13.51
C PRO A 189 18.56 7.76 14.23
N LEU A 190 19.16 6.77 14.88
CA LEU A 190 20.46 6.95 15.55
C LEU A 190 21.54 7.26 14.52
N VAL A 191 22.43 8.18 14.86
CA VAL A 191 23.49 8.64 13.96
C VAL A 191 24.73 7.77 14.14
N ASP A 192 25.28 7.24 13.03
CA ASP A 192 26.57 6.54 13.05
C ASP A 192 27.72 7.53 13.22
N MET A 193 28.40 7.47 14.36
CA MET A 193 29.58 8.27 14.70
C MET A 193 30.86 7.41 14.76
N SER A 194 30.84 6.21 14.18
CA SER A 194 32.00 5.35 14.06
C SER A 194 33.06 5.93 13.10
N ALA A 195 34.33 5.58 13.26
CA ALA A 195 35.42 6.12 12.43
C ALA A 195 35.24 5.76 10.94
N GLU A 196 34.76 4.55 10.65
CA GLU A 196 34.54 4.04 9.29
C GLU A 196 33.18 4.33 8.73
N ARG A 197 32.23 4.76 9.59
CA ARG A 197 30.83 5.08 9.26
C ARG A 197 30.11 3.98 8.44
N ASN A 198 30.37 2.74 8.80
CA ASN A 198 29.82 1.55 8.15
C ASN A 198 28.76 0.83 9.00
N GLU A 199 28.35 1.43 10.14
CA GLU A 199 27.40 0.85 11.10
C GLU A 199 25.96 1.33 10.91
N GLN A 200 25.62 1.86 9.73
CA GLN A 200 24.28 2.43 9.49
C GLN A 200 23.16 1.40 9.65
N ALA A 201 23.39 0.15 9.24
CA ALA A 201 22.41 -0.93 9.41
C ALA A 201 22.14 -1.21 10.90
N LEU A 202 23.18 -1.17 11.73
CA LEU A 202 23.09 -1.31 13.18
C LEU A 202 22.31 -0.13 13.81
N CYS A 203 22.62 1.11 13.42
CA CYS A 203 21.91 2.30 13.88
C CYS A 203 20.41 2.25 13.54
N ASP A 204 20.09 1.88 12.30
CA ASP A 204 18.71 1.76 11.82
C ASP A 204 17.94 0.67 12.58
N GLY A 205 18.60 -0.48 12.78
CA GLY A 205 18.03 -1.60 13.52
C GLY A 205 17.76 -1.28 14.98
N LEU A 206 18.74 -0.68 15.66
CA LEU A 206 18.58 -0.24 17.05
C LEU A 206 17.48 0.79 17.22
N THR A 207 17.36 1.73 16.29
CA THR A 207 16.27 2.71 16.30
C THR A 207 14.91 2.02 16.25
N GLU A 208 14.79 0.98 15.43
CA GLU A 208 13.57 0.20 15.32
C GLU A 208 13.27 -0.58 16.57
N GLU A 209 14.26 -1.31 17.08
CA GLU A 209 14.08 -2.07 18.31
C GLU A 209 13.71 -1.15 19.48
N LEU A 210 14.37 -0.02 19.67
CA LEU A 210 13.98 0.97 20.69
C LEU A 210 12.55 1.46 20.50
N SER A 211 12.11 1.71 19.28
CA SER A 211 10.73 2.10 19.00
C SER A 211 9.75 0.99 19.36
N ASN A 212 10.04 -0.25 18.98
CA ASN A 212 9.23 -1.43 19.30
C ASN A 212 9.14 -1.65 20.81
N TRP A 213 10.23 -1.45 21.55
CA TRP A 213 10.29 -1.63 23.00
C TRP A 213 9.44 -0.60 23.73
N LEU A 214 9.56 0.65 23.33
CA LEU A 214 8.74 1.74 23.90
C LEU A 214 7.25 1.54 23.57
N ALA A 215 6.91 0.97 22.44
CA ALA A 215 5.52 0.67 22.05
C ALA A 215 4.82 -0.37 22.94
N HIS A 216 5.60 -1.19 23.66
CA HIS A 216 5.04 -2.13 24.64
C HIS A 216 4.62 -1.48 25.98
N ILE A 217 4.88 -0.18 26.18
CA ILE A 217 4.41 0.57 27.34
C ILE A 217 2.96 1.03 27.06
N PRO A 218 1.92 0.49 27.71
CA PRO A 218 0.53 0.72 27.30
C PRO A 218 0.08 2.18 27.36
N THR A 219 0.71 2.98 28.25
CA THR A 219 0.41 4.41 28.47
C THR A 219 1.31 5.34 27.66
N LEU A 220 2.13 4.82 26.74
CA LEU A 220 3.02 5.58 25.85
C LEU A 220 2.63 5.34 24.40
N ARG A 221 2.36 6.40 23.67
CA ARG A 221 2.20 6.32 22.20
C ARG A 221 3.56 6.49 21.53
N VAL A 222 3.95 5.57 20.69
CA VAL A 222 5.21 5.65 19.94
C VAL A 222 4.90 5.95 18.48
N VAL A 223 5.50 7.01 17.97
CA VAL A 223 5.40 7.34 16.53
C VAL A 223 6.09 6.23 15.73
N ALA A 224 5.42 5.75 14.72
CA ALA A 224 5.94 4.66 13.92
C ALA A 224 7.27 5.02 13.26
N ARG A 225 8.08 3.98 13.10
CA ARG A 225 9.42 4.09 12.58
C ARG A 225 9.50 4.78 11.21
N THR A 226 8.63 4.43 10.26
CA THR A 226 8.61 5.03 8.92
C THR A 226 8.50 6.54 8.99
N SER A 227 7.66 7.06 9.90
CA SER A 227 7.50 8.48 10.16
C SER A 227 8.78 9.10 10.74
N ALA A 228 9.41 8.43 11.70
CA ALA A 228 10.68 8.88 12.27
C ALA A 228 11.81 8.90 11.24
N PHE A 229 11.89 7.88 10.38
CA PHE A 229 12.93 7.76 9.35
C PHE A 229 12.80 8.74 8.19
N SER A 230 11.65 9.41 8.04
CA SER A 230 11.52 10.51 7.08
C SER A 230 12.43 11.70 7.42
N PHE A 231 12.86 11.79 8.67
CA PHE A 231 13.80 12.82 9.16
C PHE A 231 15.26 12.37 9.17
N LYS A 232 15.55 11.15 8.71
CA LYS A 232 16.92 10.65 8.59
C LYS A 232 17.75 11.56 7.70
N ASP A 233 18.97 11.89 8.15
CA ASP A 233 19.92 12.76 7.47
C ASP A 233 19.40 14.20 7.21
N LYS A 234 18.30 14.60 7.87
CA LYS A 234 17.75 15.95 7.83
C LYS A 234 18.13 16.72 9.09
N ASN A 235 18.72 17.89 8.93
CA ASN A 235 18.99 18.79 10.05
C ASN A 235 17.72 19.61 10.38
N THR A 236 16.71 18.94 10.92
CA THR A 236 15.41 19.54 11.26
C THR A 236 15.33 19.78 12.77
N ASP A 237 14.84 20.96 13.17
CA ASP A 237 14.64 21.30 14.60
C ASP A 237 13.64 20.33 15.24
N VAL A 238 13.97 19.80 16.42
CA VAL A 238 13.15 18.85 17.18
C VAL A 238 11.73 19.36 17.45
N ARG A 239 11.55 20.70 17.60
CA ARG A 239 10.23 21.33 17.77
C ARG A 239 9.37 21.19 16.52
N SER A 240 10.00 21.29 15.35
CA SER A 240 9.34 21.11 14.05
C SER A 240 8.95 19.64 13.84
N ILE A 241 9.85 18.72 14.18
CA ILE A 241 9.59 17.26 14.15
C ILE A 241 8.41 16.90 15.05
N GLY A 242 8.45 17.37 16.30
CA GLY A 242 7.38 17.12 17.27
C GLY A 242 6.01 17.63 16.78
N LYS A 243 5.99 18.82 16.17
CA LYS A 243 4.76 19.41 15.61
C LYS A 243 4.24 18.61 14.41
N GLU A 244 5.12 18.21 13.50
CA GLU A 244 4.76 17.48 12.26
C GLU A 244 4.24 16.07 12.57
N LEU A 245 4.87 15.40 13.56
CA LEU A 245 4.52 14.04 13.97
C LEU A 245 3.51 13.97 15.12
N GLY A 246 3.09 15.09 15.68
CA GLY A 246 2.23 15.13 16.87
C GLY A 246 2.90 14.54 18.12
N ALA A 247 4.25 14.52 18.16
CA ALA A 247 5.00 13.97 19.25
C ALA A 247 5.21 15.00 20.36
N THR A 248 5.02 14.59 21.61
CA THR A 248 5.30 15.40 22.80
C THR A 248 6.77 15.30 23.21
N HIS A 249 7.43 14.20 22.86
CA HIS A 249 8.81 13.89 23.20
C HIS A 249 9.57 13.34 21.98
N VAL A 250 10.86 13.61 21.93
CA VAL A 250 11.79 13.11 20.90
C VAL A 250 12.91 12.36 21.58
N LEU A 251 13.17 11.12 21.18
CA LEU A 251 14.33 10.35 21.54
C LEU A 251 15.31 10.38 20.35
N GLU A 252 16.51 10.90 20.58
CA GLU A 252 17.58 10.92 19.58
C GLU A 252 18.87 10.36 20.14
N GLY A 253 19.84 10.05 19.29
CA GLY A 253 21.09 9.53 19.77
C GLY A 253 22.11 9.21 18.68
N SER A 254 23.21 8.58 19.12
CA SER A 254 24.28 8.17 18.22
C SER A 254 24.93 6.86 18.67
N VAL A 255 25.48 6.14 17.70
CA VAL A 255 26.24 4.91 17.90
C VAL A 255 27.68 5.14 17.44
N ARG A 256 28.64 4.69 18.23
CA ARG A 256 30.08 4.66 17.85
C ARG A 256 30.64 3.29 18.14
N ARG A 257 31.12 2.62 17.12
CA ARG A 257 31.84 1.35 17.25
C ARG A 257 33.34 1.57 17.27
N SER A 258 34.03 0.83 18.16
CA SER A 258 35.50 0.77 18.22
C SER A 258 35.89 -0.68 18.51
N GLY A 259 36.24 -1.44 17.48
CA GLY A 259 36.46 -2.88 17.58
C GLY A 259 35.20 -3.63 18.04
N SER A 260 35.29 -4.37 19.14
CA SER A 260 34.15 -5.09 19.75
C SER A 260 33.33 -4.26 20.74
N GLN A 261 33.68 -3.00 20.95
CA GLN A 261 32.99 -2.10 21.88
C GLN A 261 32.08 -1.12 21.15
N LEU A 262 30.90 -0.92 21.70
CA LEU A 262 29.92 0.09 21.26
C LEU A 262 29.77 1.16 22.34
N ARG A 263 29.79 2.42 21.91
CA ARG A 263 29.29 3.53 22.70
C ARG A 263 28.00 4.03 22.09
N ILE A 264 26.93 3.98 22.86
CA ILE A 264 25.60 4.45 22.41
C ILE A 264 25.19 5.59 23.34
N THR A 265 24.90 6.74 22.75
CA THR A 265 24.39 7.91 23.48
C THR A 265 22.94 8.12 23.07
N VAL A 266 22.06 8.28 24.07
CA VAL A 266 20.62 8.50 23.88
C VAL A 266 20.18 9.70 24.70
N GLN A 267 19.28 10.51 24.14
CA GLN A 267 18.79 11.75 24.76
C GLN A 267 17.26 11.83 24.57
N LEU A 268 16.54 12.15 25.63
CA LEU A 268 15.12 12.44 25.62
C LEU A 268 14.91 13.95 25.68
N ILE A 269 14.14 14.50 24.76
CA ILE A 269 13.93 15.93 24.57
C ILE A 269 12.43 16.22 24.60
N ALA A 270 12.01 17.28 25.33
CA ALA A 270 10.65 17.79 25.24
C ALA A 270 10.45 18.51 23.90
N ALA A 271 9.60 17.97 23.03
CA ALA A 271 9.41 18.49 21.67
C ALA A 271 8.93 19.96 21.66
N ALA A 272 8.09 20.35 22.61
CA ALA A 272 7.55 21.72 22.66
C ALA A 272 8.62 22.81 22.94
N THR A 273 9.66 22.47 23.71
CA THR A 273 10.68 23.44 24.16
C THR A 273 12.04 23.21 23.54
N GLY A 274 12.33 21.98 23.06
CA GLY A 274 13.65 21.56 22.62
C GLY A 274 14.64 21.33 23.78
N LEU A 275 14.15 21.25 25.04
CA LEU A 275 15.00 21.05 26.20
C LEU A 275 15.20 19.56 26.48
N HIS A 276 16.45 19.19 26.81
CA HIS A 276 16.78 17.83 27.23
C HIS A 276 16.15 17.53 28.59
N ILE A 277 15.38 16.45 28.65
CA ILE A 277 14.83 15.90 29.89
C ILE A 277 15.85 14.95 30.52
N TRP A 278 16.50 14.15 29.67
CA TRP A 278 17.42 13.11 30.08
C TRP A 278 18.46 12.85 28.96
N SER A 279 19.68 12.50 29.37
CA SER A 279 20.77 12.08 28.45
C SER A 279 21.67 11.05 29.12
N ARG A 280 22.03 9.99 28.41
CA ARG A 280 22.91 8.93 28.93
C ARG A 280 23.75 8.31 27.82
N SER A 281 24.99 7.92 28.20
CA SER A 281 25.86 7.12 27.33
C SER A 281 26.12 5.76 27.95
N PHE A 282 26.16 4.74 27.10
CA PHE A 282 26.42 3.34 27.44
C PHE A 282 27.67 2.88 26.72
N ASP A 283 28.60 2.28 27.44
CA ASP A 283 29.78 1.62 26.92
C ASP A 283 29.65 0.13 27.15
N LEU A 284 29.56 -0.68 26.10
CA LEU A 284 29.33 -2.12 26.24
C LEU A 284 29.88 -2.94 25.06
N PRO A 285 30.11 -4.22 25.26
CA PRO A 285 30.38 -5.15 24.19
C PRO A 285 29.23 -5.25 23.20
N MET A 286 29.49 -5.51 21.94
CA MET A 286 28.48 -5.68 20.89
C MET A 286 27.41 -6.73 21.25
N GLY A 287 27.78 -7.80 21.97
CA GLY A 287 26.87 -8.83 22.41
C GLY A 287 25.83 -8.40 23.47
N ASP A 288 26.10 -7.27 24.18
CA ASP A 288 25.25 -6.80 25.28
C ASP A 288 24.30 -5.66 24.86
N ILE A 289 24.14 -5.46 23.56
CA ILE A 289 23.36 -4.36 22.99
C ILE A 289 21.90 -4.31 23.51
N PHE A 290 21.32 -5.46 23.81
CA PHE A 290 19.95 -5.58 24.36
C PHE A 290 19.83 -5.02 25.80
N MET A 291 20.93 -4.89 26.56
CA MET A 291 20.88 -4.24 27.86
C MET A 291 20.56 -2.75 27.78
N ILE A 292 20.81 -2.14 26.60
CA ILE A 292 20.49 -0.73 26.38
C ILE A 292 19.00 -0.55 26.27
N GLU A 293 18.34 -1.42 25.53
CA GLU A 293 16.92 -1.36 25.25
C GLU A 293 16.11 -1.36 26.55
N ASP A 294 16.38 -2.31 27.45
CA ASP A 294 15.79 -2.35 28.79
C ASP A 294 16.08 -1.07 29.60
N THR A 295 17.35 -0.67 29.59
CA THR A 295 17.78 0.50 30.37
C THR A 295 17.19 1.80 29.81
N VAL A 296 17.18 1.98 28.48
CA VAL A 296 16.57 3.17 27.85
C VAL A 296 15.08 3.22 28.11
N SER A 297 14.37 2.10 27.91
CA SER A 297 12.92 2.04 28.13
C SER A 297 12.53 2.33 29.58
N ARG A 298 13.26 1.79 30.56
CA ARG A 298 13.05 2.11 31.97
C ARG A 298 13.29 3.59 32.26
N ASN A 299 14.39 4.15 31.76
CA ASN A 299 14.70 5.56 31.99
C ASN A 299 13.69 6.50 31.30
N VAL A 300 13.19 6.14 30.11
CA VAL A 300 12.12 6.89 29.44
C VAL A 300 10.84 6.80 30.26
N ALA A 301 10.43 5.61 30.70
CA ALA A 301 9.24 5.42 31.50
C ALA A 301 9.34 6.20 32.86
N GLU A 302 10.50 6.14 33.52
CA GLU A 302 10.75 6.90 34.74
C GLU A 302 10.69 8.42 34.50
N ALA A 303 11.34 8.90 33.44
CA ALA A 303 11.33 10.33 33.07
C ALA A 303 9.94 10.85 32.70
N LEU A 304 9.09 9.99 32.16
CA LEU A 304 7.71 10.31 31.80
C LEU A 304 6.68 9.93 32.88
N HIS A 305 7.15 9.44 34.04
CA HIS A 305 6.32 8.98 35.16
C HIS A 305 5.29 7.90 34.79
N LEU A 306 5.70 6.96 33.92
CA LEU A 306 4.87 5.85 33.46
C LEU A 306 5.13 4.60 34.30
N GLU A 307 4.07 3.84 34.58
CA GLU A 307 4.19 2.55 35.28
C GLU A 307 4.61 1.45 34.29
N LEU A 308 5.72 0.78 34.58
CA LEU A 308 6.15 -0.42 33.88
C LEU A 308 5.58 -1.65 34.56
N SER A 309 4.84 -2.49 33.84
CA SER A 309 4.40 -3.77 34.39
C SER A 309 5.60 -4.72 34.56
N SER A 310 5.55 -5.57 35.63
CA SER A 310 6.58 -6.60 35.86
C SER A 310 6.75 -7.57 34.67
N ASP A 311 5.71 -7.71 33.87
CA ASP A 311 5.63 -8.57 32.68
C ASP A 311 6.46 -8.00 31.50
N THR A 312 6.75 -6.71 31.50
CA THR A 312 7.52 -6.04 30.43
C THR A 312 8.96 -6.56 30.35
N ALA A 313 9.62 -6.76 31.47
CA ALA A 313 11.00 -7.27 31.54
C ALA A 313 11.12 -8.73 31.02
N GLU A 314 10.12 -9.58 31.28
CA GLU A 314 10.09 -10.95 30.75
C GLU A 314 9.91 -10.97 29.24
N ARG A 315 9.02 -10.14 28.70
CA ARG A 315 8.81 -10.00 27.25
C ARG A 315 10.09 -9.57 26.54
N TRP A 316 10.91 -8.75 27.18
CA TRP A 316 12.18 -8.28 26.63
C TRP A 316 13.21 -9.40 26.53
N ALA A 317 13.31 -10.26 27.54
CA ALA A 317 14.22 -11.40 27.50
C ALA A 317 13.93 -12.37 26.36
N GLU A 318 12.67 -12.48 25.93
CA GLU A 318 12.23 -13.37 24.84
C GLU A 318 12.67 -12.90 23.43
N ARG A 319 13.15 -11.65 23.28
CA ARG A 319 13.54 -11.06 21.97
C ARG A 319 15.03 -11.15 21.68
N LYS A 320 15.83 -11.62 22.62
CA LYS A 320 17.29 -11.60 22.54
C LYS A 320 17.82 -12.66 21.56
N ALA A 321 18.79 -12.27 20.71
CA ALA A 321 19.63 -13.21 19.97
C ALA A 321 20.76 -13.74 20.88
N ASP A 322 21.07 -15.02 20.78
CA ASP A 322 22.18 -15.63 21.53
C ASP A 322 23.54 -15.26 20.95
N THR A 323 23.61 -14.88 19.66
CA THR A 323 24.85 -14.50 18.99
C THR A 323 24.75 -13.12 18.34
N THR A 324 25.85 -12.38 18.35
CA THR A 324 25.99 -11.08 17.68
C THR A 324 25.75 -11.20 16.17
N GLU A 325 26.26 -12.28 15.58
CA GLU A 325 26.13 -12.53 14.13
C GLU A 325 24.67 -12.72 13.73
N SER A 326 23.87 -13.44 14.51
CA SER A 326 22.44 -13.61 14.27
C SER A 326 21.68 -12.30 14.34
N LEU A 327 22.03 -11.41 15.28
CA LEU A 327 21.49 -10.07 15.35
C LEU A 327 21.85 -9.24 14.11
N GLU A 328 23.12 -9.22 13.71
CA GLU A 328 23.57 -8.46 12.52
C GLU A 328 22.82 -8.91 11.27
N TYR A 329 22.68 -10.21 11.03
CA TYR A 329 21.91 -10.73 9.90
C TYR A 329 20.41 -10.39 10.01
N TYR A 330 19.82 -10.44 11.20
CA TYR A 330 18.43 -10.01 11.40
C TYR A 330 18.24 -8.53 11.00
N LEU A 331 19.11 -7.65 11.46
CA LEU A 331 19.04 -6.22 11.14
C LEU A 331 19.22 -5.94 9.64
N LEU A 332 20.13 -6.67 8.98
CA LEU A 332 20.29 -6.62 7.52
C LEU A 332 19.04 -7.12 6.80
N GLY A 333 18.45 -8.21 7.30
CA GLY A 333 17.18 -8.74 6.79
C GLY A 333 16.05 -7.72 6.88
N LYS A 334 15.88 -7.07 8.04
CA LYS A 334 14.88 -6.00 8.25
C LYS A 334 15.13 -4.81 7.32
N GLN A 335 16.38 -4.40 7.13
CA GLN A 335 16.74 -3.32 6.20
C GLN A 335 16.32 -3.63 4.75
N ARG A 336 16.49 -4.87 4.30
CA ARG A 336 16.05 -5.31 2.95
C ARG A 336 14.54 -5.44 2.85
N GLN A 337 13.90 -6.10 3.80
CA GLN A 337 12.46 -6.32 3.83
C GLN A 337 11.65 -5.01 3.65
N ARG A 338 12.15 -3.90 4.18
CA ARG A 338 11.51 -2.58 4.11
C ARG A 338 11.39 -2.00 2.71
N ARG A 339 12.29 -2.37 1.79
CA ARG A 339 12.29 -1.83 0.43
C ARG A 339 11.15 -2.40 -0.42
N ARG A 340 10.57 -3.51 0.00
CA ARG A 340 9.41 -4.15 -0.64
C ARG A 340 9.55 -4.34 -2.16
N THR A 341 10.77 -4.61 -2.63
CA THR A 341 11.03 -5.05 -3.99
C THR A 341 11.23 -6.57 -4.03
N ALA A 342 10.98 -7.22 -5.16
CA ALA A 342 11.20 -8.65 -5.31
C ALA A 342 12.66 -9.05 -5.01
N GLU A 343 13.63 -8.27 -5.48
CA GLU A 343 15.07 -8.51 -5.23
C GLU A 343 15.43 -8.37 -3.75
N ASP A 344 14.99 -7.27 -3.11
CA ASP A 344 15.31 -7.05 -1.71
C ASP A 344 14.60 -8.06 -0.79
N ASN A 345 13.40 -8.55 -1.17
CA ASN A 345 12.72 -9.60 -0.42
C ASN A 345 13.50 -10.93 -0.44
N LEU A 346 14.05 -11.33 -1.58
CA LEU A 346 14.91 -12.51 -1.66
C LEU A 346 16.18 -12.37 -0.81
N LYS A 347 16.79 -11.18 -0.79
CA LYS A 347 17.93 -10.89 0.10
C LYS A 347 17.55 -10.90 1.57
N ALA A 348 16.35 -10.41 1.92
CA ALA A 348 15.83 -10.48 3.28
C ALA A 348 15.67 -11.93 3.75
N ILE A 349 15.07 -12.79 2.91
CA ILE A 349 14.96 -14.23 3.16
C ILE A 349 16.35 -14.85 3.42
N GLU A 350 17.36 -14.54 2.60
CA GLU A 350 18.73 -15.03 2.78
C GLU A 350 19.31 -14.60 4.14
N TYR A 351 19.20 -13.32 4.48
CA TYR A 351 19.73 -12.81 5.75
C TYR A 351 19.02 -13.38 6.97
N PHE A 352 17.69 -13.50 6.94
CA PHE A 352 16.96 -14.12 8.06
C PHE A 352 17.29 -15.62 8.20
N ARG A 353 17.51 -16.34 7.10
CA ARG A 353 18.00 -17.73 7.17
C ARG A 353 19.33 -17.81 7.88
N ARG A 354 20.30 -16.94 7.55
CA ARG A 354 21.58 -16.87 8.24
C ARG A 354 21.42 -16.51 9.72
N ALA A 355 20.50 -15.60 10.06
CA ALA A 355 20.23 -15.26 11.45
C ALA A 355 19.78 -16.48 12.28
N ILE A 356 18.90 -17.33 11.74
CA ILE A 356 18.43 -18.55 12.43
C ILE A 356 19.39 -19.74 12.30
N GLU A 357 20.32 -19.75 11.33
CA GLU A 357 21.41 -20.72 11.29
C GLU A 357 22.37 -20.52 12.46
N GLY A 358 22.73 -19.25 12.76
CA GLY A 358 23.59 -18.88 13.87
C GLY A 358 22.94 -19.02 15.25
N ASP A 359 21.61 -18.77 15.30
CA ASP A 359 20.79 -18.94 16.50
C ASP A 359 19.42 -19.51 16.13
N PRO A 360 19.29 -20.83 16.15
CA PRO A 360 18.04 -21.49 15.82
C PRO A 360 16.85 -21.12 16.73
N GLY A 361 17.09 -20.56 17.92
CA GLY A 361 16.09 -20.09 18.87
C GLY A 361 15.70 -18.63 18.71
N TYR A 362 16.33 -17.91 17.79
CA TYR A 362 16.08 -16.48 17.64
C TYR A 362 14.68 -16.18 17.09
N ALA A 363 13.75 -15.87 17.99
CA ALA A 363 12.32 -15.74 17.67
C ALA A 363 12.05 -14.62 16.64
N LEU A 364 12.72 -13.46 16.74
CA LEU A 364 12.58 -12.38 15.76
C LEU A 364 13.12 -12.75 14.37
N GLY A 365 14.20 -13.53 14.30
CA GLY A 365 14.72 -14.08 13.05
C GLY A 365 13.72 -15.01 12.38
N LEU A 366 13.07 -15.90 13.17
CA LEU A 366 12.02 -16.80 12.70
C LEU A 366 10.80 -16.03 12.17
N VAL A 367 10.37 -14.98 12.87
CA VAL A 367 9.27 -14.10 12.42
C VAL A 367 9.66 -13.37 11.14
N GLY A 368 10.84 -12.74 11.09
CA GLY A 368 11.30 -11.99 9.91
C GLY A 368 11.40 -12.86 8.66
N LEU A 369 11.88 -14.12 8.79
CA LEU A 369 11.87 -15.09 7.70
C LEU A 369 10.44 -15.41 7.26
N SER A 370 9.56 -15.67 8.20
CA SER A 370 8.15 -16.01 7.93
C SER A 370 7.43 -14.87 7.19
N GLU A 371 7.59 -13.62 7.64
CA GLU A 371 7.04 -12.44 6.98
C GLU A 371 7.60 -12.25 5.56
N SER A 372 8.91 -12.48 5.36
CA SER A 372 9.52 -12.35 4.05
C SER A 372 9.07 -13.44 3.08
N LEU A 373 8.86 -14.67 3.56
CA LEU A 373 8.28 -15.75 2.77
C LEU A 373 6.84 -15.43 2.37
N LEU A 374 6.01 -14.95 3.30
CA LEU A 374 4.64 -14.52 3.00
C LEU A 374 4.59 -13.33 2.02
N ASN A 375 5.46 -12.33 2.20
CA ASN A 375 5.63 -11.27 1.20
C ASN A 375 6.04 -11.83 -0.17
N GLY A 376 6.79 -12.93 -0.20
CA GLY A 376 7.24 -13.60 -1.42
C GLY A 376 6.09 -14.13 -2.29
N VAL A 377 4.92 -14.40 -1.71
CA VAL A 377 3.73 -14.79 -2.49
C VAL A 377 3.36 -13.67 -3.48
N SER A 378 3.30 -12.42 -3.00
CA SER A 378 2.94 -11.28 -3.84
C SER A 378 4.12 -10.65 -4.58
N LEU A 379 5.32 -10.63 -3.99
CA LEU A 379 6.49 -9.96 -4.58
C LEU A 379 7.30 -10.86 -5.53
N ASN A 380 7.32 -12.16 -5.29
CA ASN A 380 8.16 -13.11 -6.02
C ASN A 380 7.36 -14.21 -6.74
N GLY A 381 6.03 -14.20 -6.65
CA GLY A 381 5.18 -15.23 -7.23
C GLY A 381 5.35 -16.61 -6.59
N MET A 382 5.75 -16.68 -5.33
CA MET A 382 5.90 -17.94 -4.60
C MET A 382 4.52 -18.58 -4.37
N PRO A 383 4.34 -19.89 -4.63
CA PRO A 383 3.08 -20.57 -4.32
C PRO A 383 2.78 -20.52 -2.83
N LEU A 384 1.57 -20.12 -2.46
CA LEU A 384 1.15 -20.00 -1.05
C LEU A 384 1.22 -21.36 -0.35
N GLU A 385 0.91 -22.44 -1.06
CA GLU A 385 0.99 -23.81 -0.57
C GLU A 385 2.40 -24.14 -0.06
N ASP A 386 3.43 -23.87 -0.86
CA ASP A 386 4.83 -24.13 -0.50
C ASP A 386 5.27 -23.23 0.64
N VAL A 387 4.91 -21.94 0.57
CA VAL A 387 5.20 -20.96 1.61
C VAL A 387 4.56 -21.36 2.94
N SER A 388 3.32 -21.85 2.94
CA SER A 388 2.63 -22.24 4.16
C SER A 388 3.30 -23.44 4.87
N VAL A 389 3.80 -24.40 4.10
CA VAL A 389 4.53 -25.57 4.63
C VAL A 389 5.83 -25.16 5.33
N GLU A 390 6.53 -24.14 4.81
CA GLU A 390 7.75 -23.62 5.44
C GLU A 390 7.45 -22.69 6.62
N VAL A 391 6.48 -21.77 6.49
CA VAL A 391 6.19 -20.72 7.47
C VAL A 391 5.55 -21.27 8.75
N GLU A 392 4.61 -22.21 8.66
CA GLU A 392 3.87 -22.69 9.85
C GLU A 392 4.78 -23.31 10.92
N PRO A 393 5.77 -24.16 10.61
CA PRO A 393 6.75 -24.65 11.59
C PRO A 393 7.64 -23.55 12.18
N LEU A 394 8.08 -22.58 11.36
CA LEU A 394 8.93 -21.47 11.80
C LEU A 394 8.21 -20.62 12.84
N ILE A 395 6.98 -20.23 12.55
CA ILE A 395 6.17 -19.40 13.44
C ILE A 395 5.74 -20.15 14.71
N ASN A 396 5.42 -21.44 14.61
CA ASN A 396 5.13 -22.26 15.78
C ASN A 396 6.35 -22.36 16.70
N ARG A 397 7.55 -22.45 16.14
CA ARG A 397 8.81 -22.41 16.89
C ARG A 397 9.00 -21.04 17.55
N ALA A 398 8.79 -19.93 16.83
CA ALA A 398 8.87 -18.58 17.39
C ALA A 398 7.94 -18.42 18.61
N ILE A 399 6.69 -18.87 18.51
CA ILE A 399 5.72 -18.85 19.62
C ILE A 399 6.15 -19.75 20.79
N SER A 400 6.77 -20.91 20.51
CA SER A 400 7.21 -21.82 21.58
C SER A 400 8.39 -21.26 22.36
N VAL A 401 9.32 -20.57 21.69
CA VAL A 401 10.50 -19.93 22.30
C VAL A 401 10.09 -18.63 23.00
N SER A 402 9.21 -17.84 22.39
CA SER A 402 8.79 -16.53 22.87
C SER A 402 7.27 -16.41 22.91
N PRO A 403 6.60 -16.97 23.94
CA PRO A 403 5.13 -17.02 24.01
C PRO A 403 4.44 -15.64 24.14
N LYS A 404 5.20 -14.58 24.45
CA LYS A 404 4.70 -13.20 24.59
C LYS A 404 5.08 -12.30 23.40
N LEU A 405 5.69 -12.86 22.34
CA LEU A 405 6.07 -12.11 21.13
C LEU A 405 4.84 -11.83 20.27
N ALA A 406 4.35 -10.59 20.27
CA ALA A 406 3.16 -10.17 19.53
C ALA A 406 3.29 -10.45 18.02
N ASP A 407 4.46 -10.11 17.44
CA ASP A 407 4.78 -10.27 16.02
C ASP A 407 4.57 -11.71 15.52
N ALA A 408 4.88 -12.72 16.36
CA ALA A 408 4.70 -14.13 16.01
C ALA A 408 3.21 -14.51 15.88
N TYR A 409 2.36 -13.98 16.76
CA TYR A 409 0.91 -14.20 16.67
C TYR A 409 0.31 -13.43 15.49
N ALA A 410 0.76 -12.20 15.24
CA ALA A 410 0.33 -11.39 14.10
C ALA A 410 0.66 -12.08 12.77
N THR A 411 1.90 -12.55 12.61
CA THR A 411 2.35 -13.25 11.39
C THR A 411 1.62 -14.58 11.19
N LYS A 412 1.35 -15.33 12.27
CA LYS A 412 0.55 -16.56 12.19
C LYS A 412 -0.90 -16.26 11.81
N GLY A 413 -1.46 -15.21 12.38
CA GLY A 413 -2.80 -14.72 12.03
C GLY A 413 -2.88 -14.31 10.56
N TRP A 414 -1.86 -13.61 10.04
CA TRP A 414 -1.76 -13.28 8.62
C TRP A 414 -1.69 -14.52 7.74
N LEU A 415 -0.79 -15.48 8.05
CA LEU A 415 -0.74 -16.76 7.33
C LEU A 415 -2.12 -17.44 7.27
N TYR A 416 -2.82 -17.53 8.40
CA TYR A 416 -4.12 -18.18 8.44
C TYR A 416 -5.21 -17.40 7.72
N THR A 417 -5.08 -16.08 7.65
CA THR A 417 -5.96 -15.23 6.80
C THR A 417 -5.76 -15.54 5.32
N GLU A 418 -4.50 -15.64 4.86
CA GLU A 418 -4.21 -16.00 3.46
C GLU A 418 -4.62 -17.45 3.13
N LEU A 419 -4.60 -18.34 4.11
CA LEU A 419 -5.11 -19.72 3.99
C LEU A 419 -6.62 -19.84 4.19
N TYR A 420 -7.36 -18.75 4.23
CA TYR A 420 -8.83 -18.68 4.46
C TYR A 420 -9.28 -19.29 5.79
N ARG A 421 -8.38 -19.54 6.74
CA ARG A 421 -8.65 -20.08 8.07
C ARG A 421 -9.05 -18.97 9.05
N TYR A 422 -10.09 -18.22 8.70
CA TYR A 422 -10.50 -17.00 9.42
C TYR A 422 -10.86 -17.23 10.89
N GLY A 423 -11.47 -18.39 11.20
CA GLY A 423 -11.79 -18.77 12.57
C GLY A 423 -10.55 -18.97 13.45
N ASP A 424 -9.46 -19.46 12.88
CA ASP A 424 -8.19 -19.68 13.57
C ASP A 424 -7.35 -18.37 13.60
N ALA A 425 -7.45 -17.53 12.56
CA ALA A 425 -6.72 -16.27 12.45
C ALA A 425 -7.17 -15.23 13.48
N MET A 426 -8.49 -15.06 13.67
CA MET A 426 -9.08 -14.06 14.55
C MET A 426 -8.51 -14.06 15.97
N PRO A 427 -8.50 -15.19 16.73
CA PRO A 427 -7.96 -15.18 18.10
C PRO A 427 -6.46 -14.90 18.16
N LEU A 428 -5.71 -15.23 17.10
CA LEU A 428 -4.26 -14.95 17.03
C LEU A 428 -4.01 -13.47 16.87
N LEU A 429 -4.72 -12.79 15.95
CA LEU A 429 -4.61 -11.35 15.73
C LEU A 429 -5.08 -10.55 16.95
N GLN A 430 -6.18 -10.95 17.59
CA GLN A 430 -6.62 -10.35 18.85
C GLN A 430 -5.57 -10.53 19.96
N LYS A 431 -4.90 -11.68 20.03
CA LYS A 431 -3.82 -11.91 20.99
C LYS A 431 -2.61 -11.03 20.68
N ALA A 432 -2.24 -10.84 19.41
CA ALA A 432 -1.16 -9.96 19.01
C ALA A 432 -1.42 -8.52 19.47
N ILE A 433 -2.63 -8.00 19.22
CA ILE A 433 -3.06 -6.66 19.65
C ILE A 433 -3.09 -6.55 21.19
N ALA A 434 -3.55 -7.59 21.90
CA ALA A 434 -3.53 -7.59 23.36
C ALA A 434 -2.10 -7.57 23.93
N LEU A 435 -1.13 -8.17 23.23
CA LEU A 435 0.28 -8.14 23.60
C LEU A 435 0.95 -6.81 23.21
N ASN A 436 0.61 -6.23 22.06
CA ASN A 436 1.09 -4.92 21.61
C ASN A 436 -0.02 -4.11 20.95
N PRO A 437 -0.75 -3.26 21.71
CA PRO A 437 -1.86 -2.46 21.19
C PRO A 437 -1.45 -1.36 20.18
N ASN A 438 -0.17 -1.02 20.12
CA ASN A 438 0.35 0.04 19.25
C ASN A 438 1.03 -0.49 17.98
N ASP A 439 0.92 -1.80 17.69
CA ASP A 439 1.48 -2.37 16.47
C ASP A 439 0.56 -2.15 15.26
N ALA A 440 0.97 -1.26 14.36
CA ALA A 440 0.23 -0.96 13.13
C ALA A 440 0.03 -2.19 12.24
N SER A 441 1.01 -3.13 12.21
CA SER A 441 0.93 -4.35 11.40
C SER A 441 -0.16 -5.29 11.89
N SER A 442 -0.29 -5.50 13.22
CA SER A 442 -1.34 -6.32 13.80
C SER A 442 -2.74 -5.80 13.46
N HIS A 443 -2.93 -4.47 13.53
CA HIS A 443 -4.18 -3.84 13.13
C HIS A 443 -4.43 -3.99 11.63
N ARG A 444 -3.42 -3.80 10.79
CA ARG A 444 -3.53 -4.00 9.34
C ARG A 444 -3.90 -5.44 8.98
N TYR A 445 -3.32 -6.45 9.63
CA TYR A 445 -3.67 -7.86 9.40
C TYR A 445 -5.09 -8.19 9.90
N LEU A 446 -5.53 -7.58 10.99
CA LEU A 446 -6.91 -7.75 11.43
C LEU A 446 -7.90 -7.06 10.49
N GLY A 447 -7.55 -5.89 9.94
CA GLY A 447 -8.31 -5.25 8.87
C GLY A 447 -8.41 -6.15 7.63
N LEU A 448 -7.30 -6.78 7.21
CA LEU A 448 -7.28 -7.74 6.10
C LEU A 448 -8.21 -8.95 6.37
N LEU A 449 -8.21 -9.46 7.59
CA LEU A 449 -9.13 -10.55 7.98
C LEU A 449 -10.59 -10.14 7.83
N PHE A 450 -10.97 -8.94 8.27
CA PHE A 450 -12.34 -8.43 8.14
C PHE A 450 -12.71 -8.18 6.66
N ASP A 451 -11.80 -7.62 5.86
CA ASP A 451 -11.98 -7.48 4.41
C ASP A 451 -12.28 -8.83 3.75
N ARG A 452 -11.45 -9.85 4.04
CA ARG A 452 -11.66 -11.21 3.52
C ARG A 452 -13.01 -11.82 3.95
N ARG A 453 -13.50 -11.47 5.13
CA ARG A 453 -14.81 -11.92 5.63
C ARG A 453 -16.00 -11.15 5.05
N GLY A 454 -15.76 -10.11 4.23
CA GLY A 454 -16.79 -9.25 3.71
C GLY A 454 -17.40 -8.32 4.78
N GLU A 455 -16.58 -7.79 5.65
CA GLU A 455 -16.91 -6.88 6.75
C GLU A 455 -16.12 -5.56 6.56
N PRO A 456 -16.48 -4.74 5.52
CA PRO A 456 -15.67 -3.59 5.11
C PRO A 456 -15.67 -2.43 6.11
N ASP A 457 -16.71 -2.26 6.93
CA ASP A 457 -16.72 -1.22 7.98
C ASP A 457 -15.72 -1.53 9.08
N GLU A 458 -15.66 -2.79 9.55
CA GLU A 458 -14.68 -3.25 10.54
C GLU A 458 -13.26 -3.24 9.96
N ALA A 459 -13.09 -3.65 8.70
CA ALA A 459 -11.80 -3.56 8.00
C ALA A 459 -11.30 -2.10 7.97
N MET A 460 -12.20 -1.16 7.63
CA MET A 460 -11.89 0.27 7.57
C MET A 460 -11.51 0.85 8.94
N GLU A 461 -12.14 0.42 10.05
CA GLU A 461 -11.76 0.83 11.40
C GLU A 461 -10.30 0.46 11.69
N HIS A 462 -9.94 -0.80 11.43
CA HIS A 462 -8.59 -1.30 11.69
C HIS A 462 -7.54 -0.72 10.74
N TYR A 463 -7.83 -0.55 9.46
CA TYR A 463 -6.91 0.13 8.53
C TYR A 463 -6.71 1.62 8.88
N SER A 464 -7.77 2.29 9.38
CA SER A 464 -7.64 3.67 9.86
C SER A 464 -6.80 3.77 11.10
N LEU A 465 -6.92 2.80 12.02
CA LEU A 465 -6.08 2.74 13.22
C LEU A 465 -4.62 2.43 12.86
N ALA A 466 -4.37 1.48 11.95
CA ALA A 466 -3.03 1.20 11.44
C ALA A 466 -2.39 2.45 10.83
N ALA A 467 -3.11 3.17 9.97
CA ALA A 467 -2.65 4.43 9.37
C ALA A 467 -2.47 5.57 10.39
N LYS A 468 -3.18 5.55 11.52
CA LYS A 468 -2.98 6.50 12.63
C LYS A 468 -1.74 6.15 13.45
N LEU A 469 -1.49 4.86 13.68
CA LEU A 469 -0.30 4.37 14.40
C LEU A 469 0.96 4.56 13.56
N ASP A 470 0.88 4.33 12.24
CA ASP A 470 1.95 4.61 11.28
C ASP A 470 1.45 5.47 10.10
N PRO A 471 1.44 6.81 10.23
CA PRO A 471 0.97 7.71 9.19
C PRO A 471 1.76 7.66 7.87
N LEU A 472 3.00 7.17 7.90
CA LEU A 472 3.87 7.08 6.74
C LEU A 472 4.02 5.65 6.19
N ASP A 473 3.31 4.67 6.75
CA ASP A 473 3.19 3.35 6.12
C ASP A 473 2.28 3.45 4.89
N PHE A 474 2.89 3.49 3.71
CA PHE A 474 2.16 3.61 2.46
C PHE A 474 1.19 2.44 2.23
N ILE A 475 1.50 1.23 2.73
CA ILE A 475 0.63 0.05 2.60
C ILE A 475 -0.67 0.22 3.38
N SER A 476 -0.63 0.73 4.60
CA SER A 476 -1.84 1.04 5.35
C SER A 476 -2.73 2.07 4.63
N GLN A 477 -2.12 3.04 3.93
CA GLN A 477 -2.88 3.99 3.11
C GLN A 477 -3.46 3.34 1.84
N VAL A 478 -2.77 2.38 1.22
CA VAL A 478 -3.28 1.60 0.08
C VAL A 478 -4.53 0.82 0.49
N PHE A 479 -4.46 0.04 1.58
CA PHE A 479 -5.62 -0.72 2.08
C PHE A 479 -6.77 0.20 2.49
N ARG A 480 -6.47 1.31 3.16
CA ARG A 480 -7.47 2.32 3.50
C ARG A 480 -8.13 2.93 2.25
N CYS A 481 -7.34 3.24 1.20
CA CYS A 481 -7.90 3.71 -0.07
C CYS A 481 -8.87 2.66 -0.65
N GLN A 482 -8.47 1.42 -0.65
CA GLN A 482 -9.23 0.30 -1.20
C GLN A 482 -10.56 0.12 -0.48
N GLU A 483 -10.57 0.09 0.86
CA GLU A 483 -11.80 -0.02 1.64
C GLU A 483 -12.75 1.18 1.46
N LEU A 484 -12.19 2.39 1.39
CA LEU A 484 -12.99 3.58 1.10
C LEU A 484 -13.64 3.53 -0.29
N VAL A 485 -12.98 2.89 -1.27
CA VAL A 485 -13.57 2.62 -2.59
C VAL A 485 -14.74 1.65 -2.46
N ASP A 486 -14.59 0.59 -1.68
CA ASP A 486 -15.64 -0.42 -1.48
C ASP A 486 -16.86 0.14 -0.73
N LEU A 487 -16.62 1.03 0.23
CA LEU A 487 -17.67 1.77 0.94
C LEU A 487 -18.26 2.94 0.13
N GLY A 488 -17.81 3.17 -1.11
CA GLY A 488 -18.27 4.27 -1.97
C GLY A 488 -17.86 5.67 -1.49
N LYS A 489 -16.95 5.79 -0.53
CA LYS A 489 -16.41 7.04 0.03
C LYS A 489 -15.31 7.61 -0.87
N PHE A 490 -15.60 7.85 -2.14
CA PHE A 490 -14.61 8.12 -3.19
C PHE A 490 -13.74 9.37 -2.95
N LYS A 491 -14.27 10.40 -2.29
CA LYS A 491 -13.50 11.61 -1.96
C LYS A 491 -12.39 11.30 -0.95
N GLU A 492 -12.73 10.57 0.08
CA GLU A 492 -11.79 10.14 1.14
C GLU A 492 -10.79 9.11 0.58
N ALA A 493 -11.27 8.20 -0.28
CA ALA A 493 -10.43 7.26 -1.02
C ALA A 493 -9.36 8.01 -1.83
N GLY A 494 -9.72 9.05 -2.57
CA GLY A 494 -8.77 9.88 -3.32
C GLY A 494 -7.67 10.43 -2.43
N THR A 495 -8.00 10.94 -1.25
CA THR A 495 -6.99 11.43 -0.30
C THR A 495 -6.05 10.32 0.18
N ALA A 496 -6.58 9.13 0.49
CA ALA A 496 -5.75 8.00 0.93
C ALA A 496 -4.83 7.47 -0.20
N CYS A 497 -5.36 7.34 -1.43
CA CYS A 497 -4.57 6.96 -2.61
C CYS A 497 -3.45 7.97 -2.91
N ASP A 498 -3.75 9.28 -2.85
CA ASP A 498 -2.77 10.34 -3.06
C ASP A 498 -1.68 10.32 -1.98
N THR A 499 -2.07 10.05 -0.74
CA THR A 499 -1.12 9.89 0.37
C THR A 499 -0.21 8.69 0.12
N ALA A 500 -0.75 7.52 -0.22
CA ALA A 500 0.04 6.33 -0.54
C ALA A 500 1.06 6.60 -1.65
N ARG A 501 0.63 7.25 -2.74
CA ARG A 501 1.49 7.60 -3.88
C ARG A 501 2.57 8.62 -3.53
N THR A 502 2.28 9.54 -2.62
CA THR A 502 3.24 10.56 -2.17
C THR A 502 4.29 9.96 -1.23
N LEU A 503 3.89 9.01 -0.38
CA LEU A 503 4.78 8.35 0.58
C LEU A 503 5.83 7.47 -0.10
N ASP A 504 5.44 6.74 -1.15
CA ASP A 504 6.37 5.94 -1.94
C ASP A 504 6.07 6.07 -3.45
N PRO A 505 6.62 7.11 -4.12
CA PRO A 505 6.34 7.37 -5.53
C PRO A 505 6.90 6.33 -6.50
N LEU A 506 7.84 5.49 -6.06
CA LEU A 506 8.47 4.45 -6.87
C LEU A 506 7.81 3.09 -6.68
N ASN A 507 6.78 3.00 -5.85
CA ASN A 507 6.06 1.77 -5.60
C ASN A 507 4.82 1.66 -6.50
N LEU A 508 4.61 0.48 -7.06
CA LEU A 508 3.49 0.21 -7.96
C LEU A 508 2.10 0.31 -7.30
N TRP A 509 2.02 0.07 -5.98
CA TRP A 509 0.73 0.00 -5.26
C TRP A 509 0.00 1.34 -5.15
N GLY A 510 0.73 2.47 -5.12
CA GLY A 510 0.13 3.80 -5.12
C GLY A 510 -0.66 4.12 -6.40
N PRO A 511 -0.03 4.04 -7.59
CA PRO A 511 -0.73 4.13 -8.87
C PRO A 511 -1.84 3.08 -9.04
N LEU A 512 -1.61 1.84 -8.61
CA LEU A 512 -2.59 0.76 -8.72
C LEU A 512 -3.85 1.04 -7.88
N ALA A 513 -3.70 1.50 -6.64
CA ALA A 513 -4.83 1.92 -5.81
C ALA A 513 -5.63 3.06 -6.46
N THR A 514 -4.95 4.00 -7.12
CA THR A 514 -5.61 5.09 -7.87
C THR A 514 -6.36 4.54 -9.10
N ALA A 515 -5.81 3.52 -9.78
CA ALA A 515 -6.51 2.83 -10.86
C ALA A 515 -7.81 2.16 -10.38
N TRP A 516 -7.80 1.51 -9.22
CA TRP A 516 -9.00 0.90 -8.62
C TRP A 516 -10.07 1.95 -8.32
N LEU A 517 -9.69 3.09 -7.75
CA LEU A 517 -10.60 4.21 -7.50
C LEU A 517 -11.23 4.73 -8.81
N ALA A 518 -10.41 4.96 -9.84
CA ALA A 518 -10.91 5.42 -11.13
C ALA A 518 -11.86 4.39 -11.78
N ARG A 519 -11.53 3.09 -11.71
CA ARG A 519 -12.37 1.99 -12.18
C ARG A 519 -13.72 1.96 -11.46
N ALA A 520 -13.72 2.06 -10.13
CA ALA A 520 -14.93 2.04 -9.32
C ALA A 520 -15.86 3.23 -9.64
N GLN A 521 -15.30 4.36 -10.06
CA GLN A 521 -16.05 5.52 -10.52
C GLN A 521 -16.47 5.46 -12.00
N GLY A 522 -16.18 4.36 -12.71
CA GLY A 522 -16.44 4.19 -14.13
C GLY A 522 -15.55 5.01 -15.06
N ARG A 523 -14.47 5.61 -14.55
CA ARG A 523 -13.47 6.37 -15.30
C ARG A 523 -12.43 5.44 -15.92
N THR A 524 -12.87 4.57 -16.84
CA THR A 524 -12.08 3.45 -17.36
C THR A 524 -10.80 3.90 -18.05
N GLN A 525 -10.82 5.02 -18.79
CA GLN A 525 -9.62 5.53 -19.45
C GLN A 525 -8.56 5.98 -18.43
N GLU A 526 -8.97 6.68 -17.38
CA GLU A 526 -8.09 7.10 -16.29
C GLU A 526 -7.53 5.89 -15.51
N ALA A 527 -8.37 4.86 -15.28
CA ALA A 527 -7.92 3.60 -14.69
C ALA A 527 -6.83 2.93 -15.53
N LEU A 528 -6.95 2.96 -16.87
CA LEU A 528 -5.93 2.46 -17.78
C LEU A 528 -4.61 3.24 -17.62
N GLU A 529 -4.67 4.56 -17.61
CA GLU A 529 -3.48 5.43 -17.48
C GLU A 529 -2.72 5.14 -16.18
N TRP A 530 -3.44 4.97 -15.07
CA TRP A 530 -2.83 4.62 -13.78
C TRP A 530 -2.29 3.18 -13.74
N THR A 531 -2.95 2.23 -14.41
CA THR A 531 -2.44 0.85 -14.54
C THR A 531 -1.16 0.82 -15.38
N GLU A 532 -1.11 1.58 -16.49
CA GLU A 532 0.11 1.76 -17.28
C GLU A 532 1.25 2.42 -16.45
N ALA A 533 0.92 3.38 -15.58
CA ALA A 533 1.89 3.97 -14.68
C ALA A 533 2.45 2.96 -13.68
N ALA A 534 1.60 2.12 -13.08
CA ALA A 534 2.02 1.03 -12.21
C ALA A 534 2.92 0.03 -12.95
N ARG A 535 2.56 -0.33 -14.19
CA ARG A 535 3.34 -1.26 -15.01
C ARG A 535 4.71 -0.72 -15.42
N LYS A 536 4.86 0.59 -15.58
CA LYS A 536 6.20 1.21 -15.80
C LYS A 536 7.12 1.02 -14.61
N LEU A 537 6.58 0.95 -13.38
CA LEU A 537 7.35 0.69 -12.17
C LEU A 537 7.67 -0.80 -11.98
N ALA A 538 6.84 -1.70 -12.53
CA ALA A 538 7.03 -3.15 -12.48
C ALA A 538 6.71 -3.79 -13.84
N PRO A 539 7.58 -3.64 -14.85
CA PRO A 539 7.29 -4.05 -16.23
C PRO A 539 7.19 -5.57 -16.44
N THR A 540 7.75 -6.35 -15.53
CA THR A 540 7.72 -7.82 -15.55
C THR A 540 6.51 -8.42 -14.83
N GLU A 541 5.70 -7.59 -14.16
CA GLU A 541 4.55 -8.03 -13.38
C GLU A 541 3.39 -8.42 -14.31
N VAL A 542 3.15 -9.73 -14.40
CA VAL A 542 2.14 -10.31 -15.30
C VAL A 542 0.73 -9.89 -14.96
N SER A 543 0.44 -9.72 -13.66
CA SER A 543 -0.90 -9.34 -13.18
C SER A 543 -1.30 -7.94 -13.65
N LEU A 544 -0.35 -6.99 -13.68
CA LEU A 544 -0.60 -5.64 -14.20
C LEU A 544 -0.89 -5.63 -15.69
N ALA A 545 -0.18 -6.46 -16.48
CA ALA A 545 -0.46 -6.60 -17.90
C ALA A 545 -1.86 -7.20 -18.15
N GLY A 546 -2.28 -8.14 -17.30
CA GLY A 546 -3.64 -8.68 -17.34
C GLY A 546 -4.71 -7.60 -17.04
N GLN A 547 -4.51 -6.78 -16.03
CA GLN A 547 -5.43 -5.67 -15.70
C GLN A 547 -5.47 -4.61 -16.81
N GLU A 548 -4.33 -4.27 -17.40
CA GLU A 548 -4.26 -3.37 -18.57
C GLU A 548 -5.04 -3.92 -19.76
N ALA A 549 -4.84 -5.20 -20.08
CA ALA A 549 -5.57 -5.87 -21.16
C ALA A 549 -7.09 -5.88 -20.92
N GLU A 550 -7.55 -6.14 -19.69
CA GLU A 550 -8.97 -6.10 -19.31
C GLU A 550 -9.58 -4.70 -19.50
N LEU A 551 -8.87 -3.65 -19.08
CA LEU A 551 -9.30 -2.27 -19.27
C LEU A 551 -9.37 -1.88 -20.74
N LEU A 552 -8.39 -2.31 -21.56
CA LEU A 552 -8.39 -2.12 -23.01
C LEU A 552 -9.58 -2.83 -23.67
N LEU A 553 -9.86 -4.08 -23.26
CA LEU A 553 -11.05 -4.81 -23.73
C LEU A 553 -12.35 -4.08 -23.34
N THR A 554 -12.42 -3.54 -22.13
CA THR A 554 -13.58 -2.74 -21.66
C THR A 554 -13.79 -1.49 -22.51
N LEU A 555 -12.70 -0.89 -23.02
CA LEU A 555 -12.72 0.25 -23.95
C LEU A 555 -12.95 -0.17 -25.42
N GLY A 556 -13.08 -1.46 -25.72
CA GLY A 556 -13.21 -1.99 -27.07
C GLY A 556 -11.91 -2.00 -27.88
N ARG A 557 -10.75 -1.78 -27.24
CA ARG A 557 -9.42 -1.71 -27.84
C ARG A 557 -8.75 -3.09 -27.89
N ILE A 558 -9.38 -4.04 -28.59
CA ILE A 558 -8.96 -5.46 -28.60
C ILE A 558 -7.54 -5.63 -29.15
N ALA A 559 -7.19 -4.91 -30.23
CA ALA A 559 -5.86 -4.99 -30.80
C ALA A 559 -4.75 -4.52 -29.85
N ASP A 560 -5.03 -3.48 -29.06
CA ASP A 560 -4.08 -2.99 -28.07
C ASP A 560 -3.94 -3.98 -26.89
N ALA A 561 -5.05 -4.58 -26.46
CA ALA A 561 -5.03 -5.65 -25.46
C ALA A 561 -4.16 -6.85 -25.94
N ARG A 562 -4.30 -7.23 -27.21
CA ARG A 562 -3.45 -8.24 -27.85
C ARG A 562 -1.97 -7.85 -27.77
N ALA A 563 -1.63 -6.61 -28.16
CA ALA A 563 -0.26 -6.13 -28.14
C ALA A 563 0.36 -6.07 -26.74
N VAL A 564 -0.46 -5.97 -25.67
CA VAL A 564 -0.01 -6.05 -24.29
C VAL A 564 0.35 -7.48 -23.92
N VAL A 565 -0.55 -8.45 -24.17
CA VAL A 565 -0.32 -9.84 -23.76
C VAL A 565 0.72 -10.56 -24.62
N ASP A 566 0.93 -10.16 -25.88
CA ASP A 566 1.97 -10.70 -26.76
C ASP A 566 3.40 -10.36 -26.31
N LYS A 567 3.55 -9.39 -25.37
CA LYS A 567 4.84 -9.04 -24.75
C LYS A 567 5.11 -9.83 -23.48
N LEU A 568 4.15 -10.61 -22.99
CA LEU A 568 4.34 -11.44 -21.81
C LEU A 568 5.31 -12.59 -22.11
N PRO A 569 6.02 -13.09 -21.07
CA PRO A 569 6.94 -14.21 -21.22
C PRO A 569 6.23 -15.43 -21.84
N SER A 570 6.83 -16.01 -22.86
CA SER A 570 6.33 -17.22 -23.52
C SER A 570 6.95 -18.52 -23.00
N ASP A 571 7.79 -18.45 -22.00
CA ASP A 571 8.69 -19.48 -21.46
C ASP A 571 8.02 -20.53 -20.56
N GLY A 572 6.75 -20.80 -20.77
CA GLY A 572 6.01 -21.79 -19.96
C GLY A 572 5.26 -21.19 -18.78
N ASN A 573 5.32 -19.88 -18.55
CA ASN A 573 4.60 -19.22 -17.48
C ASN A 573 3.07 -19.36 -17.67
N PHE A 574 2.43 -20.05 -16.71
CA PHE A 574 0.98 -20.31 -16.74
C PHE A 574 0.18 -19.00 -16.68
N SER A 575 0.49 -18.11 -15.74
CA SER A 575 -0.24 -16.85 -15.55
C SER A 575 -0.19 -15.97 -16.81
N ALA A 576 0.95 -15.89 -17.50
CA ALA A 576 1.06 -15.14 -18.75
C ALA A 576 0.15 -15.70 -19.84
N ALA A 577 0.10 -17.02 -19.97
CA ALA A 577 -0.79 -17.68 -20.92
C ALA A 577 -2.27 -17.48 -20.52
N ALA A 578 -2.61 -17.59 -19.25
CA ALA A 578 -3.99 -17.41 -18.80
C ALA A 578 -4.51 -15.99 -19.09
N ARG A 579 -3.69 -14.94 -18.90
CA ARG A 579 -4.05 -13.55 -19.29
C ARG A 579 -4.29 -13.43 -20.80
N THR A 580 -3.50 -14.15 -21.60
CA THR A 580 -3.71 -14.23 -23.07
C THR A 580 -5.04 -14.89 -23.40
N GLY A 581 -5.48 -15.91 -22.64
CA GLY A 581 -6.77 -16.59 -22.82
C GLY A 581 -7.97 -15.64 -22.78
N GLY A 582 -7.97 -14.67 -21.87
CA GLY A 582 -9.03 -13.64 -21.81
C GLY A 582 -9.13 -12.80 -23.09
N VAL A 583 -8.00 -12.44 -23.70
CA VAL A 583 -7.98 -11.71 -24.97
C VAL A 583 -8.43 -12.60 -26.13
N VAL A 584 -8.01 -13.87 -26.17
CA VAL A 584 -8.48 -14.85 -27.18
C VAL A 584 -9.99 -15.01 -27.08
N PHE A 585 -10.55 -15.08 -25.87
CA PHE A 585 -11.99 -15.14 -25.69
C PHE A 585 -12.71 -13.92 -26.26
N ALA A 586 -12.18 -12.72 -26.02
CA ALA A 586 -12.76 -11.49 -26.57
C ALA A 586 -12.68 -11.41 -28.09
N GLU A 587 -11.63 -11.95 -28.71
CA GLU A 587 -11.41 -11.96 -30.17
C GLU A 587 -12.21 -13.03 -30.90
N LYS A 588 -12.22 -14.24 -30.38
CA LYS A 588 -12.64 -15.45 -31.10
C LYS A 588 -13.85 -16.15 -30.47
N GLY A 589 -14.32 -15.65 -29.31
CA GLY A 589 -15.41 -16.25 -28.55
C GLY A 589 -15.05 -17.60 -27.89
N PRO A 590 -16.08 -18.30 -27.36
CA PRO A 590 -15.90 -19.57 -26.65
C PRO A 590 -15.15 -20.65 -27.43
N ASP A 591 -15.57 -20.90 -28.67
CA ASP A 591 -14.99 -21.96 -29.53
C ASP A 591 -13.52 -21.68 -29.88
N GLY A 592 -13.19 -20.38 -30.11
CA GLY A 592 -11.82 -19.97 -30.38
C GLY A 592 -10.93 -20.12 -29.14
N LEU A 593 -11.45 -19.83 -27.96
CA LEU A 593 -10.74 -20.04 -26.70
C LEU A 593 -10.52 -21.54 -26.43
N LYS A 594 -11.55 -22.37 -26.61
CA LYS A 594 -11.43 -23.83 -26.43
C LYS A 594 -10.34 -24.43 -27.32
N THR A 595 -10.30 -24.04 -28.58
CA THR A 595 -9.25 -24.47 -29.55
C THR A 595 -7.87 -24.03 -29.09
N TRP A 596 -7.75 -22.76 -28.67
CA TRP A 596 -6.49 -22.19 -28.24
C TRP A 596 -5.98 -22.85 -26.94
N LEU A 597 -6.85 -23.15 -25.95
CA LEU A 597 -6.48 -23.88 -24.75
C LEU A 597 -5.86 -25.25 -25.04
N ALA A 598 -6.41 -25.97 -26.02
CA ALA A 598 -5.88 -27.26 -26.43
C ALA A 598 -4.50 -27.13 -27.13
N GLU A 599 -4.33 -26.12 -27.99
CA GLU A 599 -3.06 -25.83 -28.66
C GLU A 599 -1.95 -25.47 -27.71
N GLN A 600 -2.26 -24.68 -26.64
CA GLN A 600 -1.31 -24.23 -25.60
C GLN A 600 -0.98 -25.31 -24.59
N LYS A 601 -1.71 -26.42 -24.55
CA LYS A 601 -1.58 -27.49 -23.55
C LYS A 601 -1.58 -26.95 -22.11
N LEU A 602 -2.45 -25.97 -21.83
CA LEU A 602 -2.42 -25.21 -20.59
C LEU A 602 -2.69 -26.10 -19.38
N ALA A 603 -3.44 -27.19 -19.55
CA ALA A 603 -3.69 -28.18 -18.51
C ALA A 603 -2.43 -28.92 -18.02
N GLU A 604 -1.39 -29.03 -18.85
CA GLU A 604 -0.12 -29.66 -18.48
C GLU A 604 0.79 -28.69 -17.69
N ARG A 605 0.45 -27.40 -17.68
CA ARG A 605 1.25 -26.30 -17.11
C ARG A 605 0.68 -25.77 -15.78
N ALA A 606 -0.58 -26.03 -15.49
CA ALA A 606 -1.24 -25.64 -14.26
C ALA A 606 -0.77 -26.57 -13.10
N VAL A 607 -0.01 -26.04 -12.17
CA VAL A 607 0.62 -26.81 -11.09
C VAL A 607 0.13 -26.39 -9.70
N THR A 608 -0.29 -25.14 -9.51
CA THR A 608 -0.83 -24.65 -8.25
C THR A 608 -2.35 -24.72 -8.21
N SER A 609 -2.95 -24.67 -7.03
CA SER A 609 -4.41 -24.57 -6.91
C SER A 609 -4.96 -23.34 -7.63
N ASN A 610 -4.28 -22.19 -7.55
CA ASN A 610 -4.66 -20.96 -8.24
C ASN A 610 -4.60 -21.11 -9.76
N ASP A 611 -3.55 -21.76 -10.30
CA ASP A 611 -3.48 -22.04 -11.75
C ASP A 611 -4.66 -22.90 -12.19
N LEU A 612 -5.02 -23.92 -11.39
CA LEU A 612 -6.13 -24.80 -11.72
C LEU A 612 -7.48 -24.09 -11.64
N VAL A 613 -7.69 -23.20 -10.68
CA VAL A 613 -8.91 -22.37 -10.60
C VAL A 613 -9.01 -21.46 -11.83
N GLU A 614 -7.94 -20.80 -12.23
CA GLU A 614 -7.89 -19.93 -13.41
C GLU A 614 -8.10 -20.74 -14.70
N LEU A 615 -7.50 -21.93 -14.81
CA LEU A 615 -7.72 -22.83 -15.92
C LEU A 615 -9.17 -23.31 -16.00
N ALA A 616 -9.77 -23.67 -14.86
CA ALA A 616 -11.16 -24.10 -14.80
C ALA A 616 -12.10 -22.98 -15.26
N TRP A 617 -11.82 -21.73 -14.88
CA TRP A 617 -12.56 -20.57 -15.37
C TRP A 617 -12.45 -20.41 -16.90
N LEU A 618 -11.24 -20.49 -17.47
CA LEU A 618 -11.03 -20.41 -18.90
C LEU A 618 -11.75 -21.54 -19.68
N GLN A 619 -11.71 -22.76 -19.15
CA GLN A 619 -12.42 -23.91 -19.72
C GLN A 619 -13.93 -23.71 -19.65
N PHE A 620 -14.43 -23.17 -18.55
CA PHE A 620 -15.86 -22.91 -18.36
C PHE A 620 -16.40 -21.85 -19.32
N ILE A 621 -15.73 -20.70 -19.47
CA ILE A 621 -16.13 -19.66 -20.42
C ILE A 621 -15.91 -20.10 -21.87
N GLY A 622 -14.96 -21.01 -22.13
CA GLY A 622 -14.76 -21.70 -23.41
C GLY A 622 -15.82 -22.78 -23.71
N GLY A 623 -16.82 -22.94 -22.85
CA GLY A 623 -17.93 -23.88 -23.04
C GLY A 623 -17.60 -25.34 -22.71
N ASP A 624 -16.44 -25.62 -22.08
CA ASP A 624 -16.04 -26.98 -21.66
C ASP A 624 -16.24 -27.20 -20.17
N ALA A 625 -17.49 -27.23 -19.72
CA ALA A 625 -17.84 -27.40 -18.32
C ALA A 625 -17.40 -28.76 -17.75
N ALA A 626 -17.24 -29.80 -18.58
CA ALA A 626 -16.73 -31.10 -18.14
C ALA A 626 -15.24 -31.06 -17.78
N ALA A 627 -14.42 -30.44 -18.65
CA ALA A 627 -13.01 -30.20 -18.35
C ALA A 627 -12.85 -29.27 -17.13
N ALA A 628 -13.63 -28.20 -17.08
CA ALA A 628 -13.62 -27.28 -15.95
C ALA A 628 -13.92 -27.97 -14.61
N ARG A 629 -14.88 -28.90 -14.58
CA ARG A 629 -15.20 -29.71 -13.39
C ARG A 629 -14.04 -30.61 -12.98
N ALA A 630 -13.41 -31.31 -13.92
CA ALA A 630 -12.26 -32.14 -13.61
C ALA A 630 -11.11 -31.32 -13.03
N THR A 631 -10.87 -30.14 -13.58
CA THR A 631 -9.80 -29.23 -13.17
C THR A 631 -10.08 -28.65 -11.78
N ILE A 632 -11.29 -28.15 -11.49
CA ILE A 632 -11.62 -27.58 -10.17
C ILE A 632 -11.59 -28.65 -9.08
N THR A 633 -12.01 -29.88 -9.40
CA THR A 633 -11.91 -31.01 -8.47
C THR A 633 -10.45 -31.38 -8.17
N HIS A 634 -9.53 -31.13 -9.11
CA HIS A 634 -8.10 -31.29 -8.87
C HIS A 634 -7.56 -30.18 -7.98
N ALA A 635 -7.95 -28.91 -8.20
CA ALA A 635 -7.59 -27.81 -7.30
C ALA A 635 -8.00 -28.07 -5.86
N ASP A 636 -9.25 -28.54 -5.65
CA ASP A 636 -9.78 -28.88 -4.32
C ASP A 636 -8.99 -30.00 -3.60
N ARG A 637 -8.26 -30.83 -4.34
CA ARG A 637 -7.39 -31.86 -3.73
C ARG A 637 -6.03 -31.34 -3.33
N LEU A 638 -5.50 -30.32 -4.02
CA LEU A 638 -4.21 -29.71 -3.70
C LEU A 638 -4.32 -28.79 -2.48
N LEU A 639 -5.33 -27.96 -2.49
CA LEU A 639 -5.69 -27.10 -1.38
C LEU A 639 -7.19 -27.32 -1.11
N PRO A 640 -7.55 -28.18 -0.12
CA PRO A 640 -8.94 -28.44 0.20
C PRO A 640 -9.61 -27.12 0.60
N LEU A 641 -10.30 -26.51 -0.35
CA LEU A 641 -11.11 -25.31 -0.09
C LEU A 641 -12.25 -25.76 0.82
N SER A 642 -12.23 -25.33 2.07
CA SER A 642 -13.38 -25.50 2.96
C SER A 642 -14.58 -24.75 2.38
N SER A 643 -15.78 -25.08 2.81
CA SER A 643 -16.96 -24.34 2.34
C SER A 643 -16.91 -22.85 2.68
N ALA A 644 -16.04 -22.43 3.61
CA ALA A 644 -15.79 -21.03 3.95
C ALA A 644 -14.87 -20.32 2.95
N ASP A 645 -13.93 -21.06 2.33
CA ASP A 645 -12.90 -20.52 1.45
C ASP A 645 -13.46 -20.08 0.08
N LEU A 646 -14.62 -20.63 -0.28
CA LEU A 646 -15.34 -20.27 -1.50
C LEU A 646 -16.01 -18.89 -1.42
N TYR A 647 -16.09 -18.30 -0.22
CA TYR A 647 -16.82 -17.09 0.09
C TYR A 647 -15.89 -16.02 0.67
N ASP A 648 -14.97 -15.53 -0.16
CA ASP A 648 -14.03 -14.47 0.20
C ASP A 648 -14.61 -13.10 -0.20
N GLY A 649 -14.79 -12.23 0.79
CA GLY A 649 -15.33 -10.88 0.59
C GLY A 649 -14.50 -10.02 -0.36
N SER A 650 -13.17 -10.17 -0.38
CA SER A 650 -12.30 -9.41 -1.28
C SER A 650 -12.54 -9.73 -2.76
N GLN A 651 -13.08 -10.90 -3.09
CA GLN A 651 -13.43 -11.29 -4.46
C GLN A 651 -14.55 -10.41 -5.04
N ILE A 652 -15.42 -9.86 -4.18
CA ILE A 652 -16.52 -8.97 -4.56
C ILE A 652 -15.98 -7.75 -5.33
N ARG A 653 -14.86 -7.19 -4.90
CA ARG A 653 -14.19 -6.05 -5.52
C ARG A 653 -13.78 -6.32 -6.98
N HIS A 654 -13.41 -7.54 -7.28
CA HIS A 654 -13.00 -7.96 -8.61
C HIS A 654 -14.16 -8.47 -9.47
N GLY A 655 -15.39 -8.56 -8.91
CA GLY A 655 -16.54 -9.14 -9.58
C GLY A 655 -16.32 -10.63 -9.91
N TYR A 656 -15.64 -11.35 -9.03
CA TYR A 656 -15.33 -12.76 -9.14
C TYR A 656 -15.69 -13.50 -7.85
N SER A 657 -16.12 -14.74 -7.95
CA SER A 657 -16.32 -15.60 -6.79
C SER A 657 -16.04 -17.06 -7.14
N ALA A 658 -15.19 -17.71 -6.35
CA ALA A 658 -14.94 -19.13 -6.47
C ALA A 658 -16.21 -19.96 -6.31
N ALA A 659 -17.11 -19.55 -5.40
CA ALA A 659 -18.43 -20.20 -5.21
C ALA A 659 -19.29 -20.08 -6.48
N LEU A 660 -19.28 -18.94 -7.15
CA LEU A 660 -20.01 -18.74 -8.40
C LEU A 660 -19.45 -19.63 -9.52
N LEU A 661 -18.13 -19.73 -9.64
CA LEU A 661 -17.46 -20.61 -10.61
C LEU A 661 -17.87 -22.07 -10.38
N HIS A 662 -17.74 -22.57 -9.15
CA HIS A 662 -18.15 -23.94 -8.79
C HIS A 662 -19.62 -24.19 -9.12
N ALA A 663 -20.52 -23.29 -8.67
CA ALA A 663 -21.95 -23.44 -8.94
C ALA A 663 -22.29 -23.40 -10.42
N GLY A 664 -21.64 -22.51 -11.19
CA GLY A 664 -21.79 -22.40 -12.64
C GLY A 664 -21.35 -23.67 -13.38
N ILE A 665 -20.18 -24.23 -13.00
CA ILE A 665 -19.66 -25.49 -13.55
C ILE A 665 -20.63 -26.64 -13.25
N GLU A 666 -21.16 -26.74 -12.03
CA GLU A 666 -22.13 -27.78 -11.66
C GLU A 666 -23.44 -27.65 -12.44
N LEU A 667 -24.01 -26.47 -12.56
CA LEU A 667 -25.28 -26.22 -13.26
C LEU A 667 -25.19 -26.42 -14.77
N ARG A 668 -24.10 -25.94 -15.39
CA ARG A 668 -23.92 -26.00 -16.86
C ARG A 668 -23.27 -27.30 -17.31
N GLY A 669 -22.49 -27.95 -16.45
CA GLY A 669 -21.83 -29.23 -16.75
C GLY A 669 -22.66 -30.47 -16.41
N GLY A 670 -23.94 -30.34 -16.08
CA GLY A 670 -24.82 -31.47 -15.76
C GLY A 670 -24.50 -32.15 -14.43
N GLY A 671 -24.00 -31.39 -13.44
CA GLY A 671 -23.65 -31.87 -12.11
C GLY A 671 -24.77 -31.78 -11.08
N ASP A 672 -24.40 -31.67 -9.80
CA ASP A 672 -25.33 -31.61 -8.69
C ASP A 672 -26.00 -30.25 -8.58
N ARG A 673 -27.22 -30.15 -9.12
CA ARG A 673 -28.03 -28.93 -9.08
C ARG A 673 -28.35 -28.47 -7.66
N ALA A 674 -28.61 -29.41 -6.73
CA ALA A 674 -28.96 -29.05 -5.37
C ALA A 674 -27.76 -28.42 -4.64
N LYS A 675 -26.59 -29.04 -4.80
CA LYS A 675 -25.33 -28.50 -4.27
C LYS A 675 -25.03 -27.12 -4.84
N ALA A 676 -25.17 -26.93 -6.15
CA ALA A 676 -24.94 -25.65 -6.80
C ALA A 676 -25.87 -24.54 -6.27
N LEU A 677 -27.17 -24.82 -6.14
CA LEU A 677 -28.14 -23.84 -5.60
C LEU A 677 -27.81 -23.50 -4.14
N GLN A 678 -27.41 -24.47 -3.31
CA GLN A 678 -26.96 -24.19 -1.95
C GLN A 678 -25.71 -23.31 -1.89
N MET A 679 -24.78 -23.49 -2.85
CA MET A 679 -23.62 -22.62 -2.96
C MET A 679 -24.01 -21.17 -3.31
N LEU A 680 -24.94 -21.00 -4.26
CA LEU A 680 -25.42 -19.66 -4.64
C LEU A 680 -26.21 -19.00 -3.51
N GLU A 681 -27.00 -19.74 -2.74
CA GLU A 681 -27.69 -19.22 -1.56
C GLU A 681 -26.71 -18.69 -0.49
N LYS A 682 -25.61 -19.41 -0.25
CA LYS A 682 -24.54 -18.95 0.65
C LYS A 682 -23.82 -17.71 0.09
N LEU A 683 -23.58 -17.68 -1.22
CA LEU A 683 -22.99 -16.49 -1.87
C LEU A 683 -23.92 -15.28 -1.72
N ASP A 684 -25.22 -15.45 -1.99
CA ASP A 684 -26.19 -14.37 -1.82
C ASP A 684 -26.20 -13.84 -0.37
N ALA A 685 -26.11 -14.73 0.63
CA ALA A 685 -26.01 -14.34 2.04
C ALA A 685 -24.72 -13.57 2.37
N LEU A 686 -23.59 -13.90 1.71
CA LEU A 686 -22.35 -13.12 1.82
C LEU A 686 -22.52 -11.72 1.20
N LEU A 687 -23.14 -11.67 0.00
CA LEU A 687 -23.38 -10.39 -0.70
C LEU A 687 -24.33 -9.48 0.09
N ASP A 688 -25.35 -10.06 0.75
CA ASP A 688 -26.27 -9.32 1.63
C ASP A 688 -25.52 -8.76 2.84
N ARG A 689 -24.71 -9.57 3.51
CA ARG A 689 -23.89 -9.11 4.63
C ARG A 689 -22.91 -8.01 4.24
N TYR A 690 -22.25 -8.14 3.07
CA TYR A 690 -21.34 -7.12 2.57
C TYR A 690 -22.07 -5.78 2.30
N GLU A 691 -23.27 -5.84 1.74
CA GLU A 691 -24.12 -4.65 1.50
C GLU A 691 -24.62 -4.05 2.83
N ASP A 692 -25.05 -4.87 3.79
CA ASP A 692 -25.50 -4.45 5.12
C ASP A 692 -24.39 -3.78 5.93
N ASN A 693 -23.13 -4.22 5.72
CA ASN A 693 -21.91 -3.63 6.31
C ASN A 693 -21.36 -2.45 5.47
N GLY A 694 -22.20 -1.80 4.69
CA GLY A 694 -21.84 -0.56 3.99
C GLY A 694 -21.15 -0.73 2.63
N GLY A 695 -20.90 -1.95 2.17
CA GLY A 695 -20.28 -2.22 0.86
C GLY A 695 -21.13 -1.74 -0.30
N THR A 696 -20.53 -0.99 -1.23
CA THR A 696 -21.24 -0.38 -2.37
C THR A 696 -20.56 -0.61 -3.71
N HIS A 697 -19.49 -1.39 -3.75
CA HIS A 697 -18.72 -1.63 -4.96
C HIS A 697 -19.56 -2.32 -6.06
N PHE A 698 -19.36 -1.96 -7.31
CA PHE A 698 -20.14 -2.53 -8.43
C PHE A 698 -20.00 -4.06 -8.55
N GLY A 699 -18.87 -4.63 -8.11
CA GLY A 699 -18.64 -6.08 -8.09
C GLY A 699 -19.68 -6.86 -7.28
N LEU A 700 -20.18 -6.28 -6.19
CA LEU A 700 -21.31 -6.83 -5.43
C LEU A 700 -22.52 -7.10 -6.35
N TYR A 701 -22.90 -6.13 -7.15
CA TYR A 701 -24.08 -6.20 -7.99
C TYR A 701 -23.86 -7.04 -9.27
N THR A 702 -22.63 -7.14 -9.78
CA THR A 702 -22.32 -8.08 -10.88
C THR A 702 -22.39 -9.51 -10.41
N LEU A 703 -21.80 -9.86 -9.28
CA LEU A 703 -21.89 -11.21 -8.70
C LEU A 703 -23.33 -11.58 -8.33
N ARG A 704 -24.09 -10.63 -7.76
CA ARG A 704 -25.52 -10.84 -7.48
C ARG A 704 -26.30 -11.14 -8.75
N ALA A 705 -26.03 -10.41 -9.84
CA ALA A 705 -26.68 -10.64 -11.12
C ALA A 705 -26.35 -12.02 -11.71
N GLU A 706 -25.09 -12.43 -11.65
CA GLU A 706 -24.64 -13.73 -12.15
C GLU A 706 -25.22 -14.89 -11.30
N SER A 707 -25.28 -14.73 -9.97
CA SER A 707 -25.92 -15.68 -9.07
C SER A 707 -27.42 -15.83 -9.39
N LEU A 708 -28.15 -14.71 -9.50
CA LEU A 708 -29.57 -14.69 -9.82
C LEU A 708 -29.87 -15.31 -11.20
N ALA A 709 -29.03 -15.02 -12.20
CA ALA A 709 -29.19 -15.58 -13.54
C ALA A 709 -28.98 -17.10 -13.55
N LEU A 710 -27.99 -17.63 -12.82
CA LEU A 710 -27.80 -19.06 -12.64
C LEU A 710 -28.97 -19.76 -11.91
N GLN A 711 -29.64 -19.03 -11.01
CA GLN A 711 -30.87 -19.48 -10.36
C GLN A 711 -32.11 -19.43 -11.28
N GLY A 712 -31.99 -18.83 -12.47
CA GLY A 712 -33.10 -18.62 -13.42
C GLY A 712 -33.93 -17.36 -13.17
N LYS A 713 -33.50 -16.47 -12.25
CA LYS A 713 -34.15 -15.20 -11.90
C LYS A 713 -33.63 -14.07 -12.80
N THR A 714 -33.92 -14.19 -14.11
CA THR A 714 -33.28 -13.31 -15.14
C THR A 714 -33.69 -11.84 -15.03
N HIS A 715 -34.93 -11.54 -14.58
CA HIS A 715 -35.41 -10.17 -14.39
C HIS A 715 -34.68 -9.47 -13.23
N ASP A 716 -34.48 -10.19 -12.10
CA ASP A 716 -33.78 -9.66 -10.94
C ASP A 716 -32.29 -9.50 -11.26
N ALA A 717 -31.73 -10.42 -12.05
CA ALA A 717 -30.36 -10.32 -12.55
C ALA A 717 -30.14 -9.06 -13.42
N GLU A 718 -31.10 -8.74 -14.29
CA GLU A 718 -31.07 -7.49 -15.09
C GLU A 718 -31.09 -6.26 -14.19
N ALA A 719 -31.93 -6.24 -13.15
CA ALA A 719 -32.02 -5.14 -12.19
C ALA A 719 -30.70 -4.93 -11.43
N ALA A 720 -30.07 -6.03 -11.00
CA ALA A 720 -28.76 -6.00 -10.36
C ALA A 720 -27.66 -5.45 -11.31
N LEU A 721 -27.63 -5.85 -12.59
CA LEU A 721 -26.70 -5.29 -13.58
C LEU A 721 -26.89 -3.80 -13.83
N LYS A 722 -28.15 -3.33 -13.85
CA LYS A 722 -28.45 -1.89 -13.94
C LYS A 722 -27.89 -1.13 -12.73
N THR A 723 -27.98 -1.72 -11.55
CA THR A 723 -27.38 -1.18 -10.34
C THR A 723 -25.85 -1.17 -10.43
N ALA A 724 -25.23 -2.26 -10.88
CA ALA A 724 -23.78 -2.31 -11.12
C ALA A 724 -23.34 -1.21 -12.10
N TRP A 725 -24.11 -1.00 -13.18
CA TRP A 725 -23.84 0.06 -14.15
C TRP A 725 -23.87 1.46 -13.52
N SER A 726 -24.86 1.73 -12.69
CA SER A 726 -24.97 3.00 -11.96
C SER A 726 -23.81 3.23 -10.99
N ARG A 727 -23.19 2.16 -10.53
CA ARG A 727 -22.04 2.16 -9.63
C ARG A 727 -20.67 2.15 -10.34
N GLY A 728 -20.62 2.25 -11.67
CA GLY A 728 -19.38 2.38 -12.43
C GLY A 728 -18.95 1.13 -13.21
N TRP A 729 -19.69 0.02 -13.15
CA TRP A 729 -19.37 -1.15 -13.99
C TRP A 729 -19.49 -0.84 -15.48
N ARG A 730 -18.50 -1.31 -16.27
CA ARG A 730 -18.45 -1.12 -17.73
C ARG A 730 -18.09 -2.40 -18.50
N GLY A 731 -18.21 -3.57 -17.89
CA GLY A 731 -17.84 -4.87 -18.43
C GLY A 731 -18.85 -5.48 -19.41
N ALA A 732 -19.58 -4.69 -20.20
CA ALA A 732 -20.62 -5.15 -21.14
C ALA A 732 -20.13 -6.17 -22.18
N TRP A 733 -18.86 -6.06 -22.63
CA TRP A 733 -18.27 -7.00 -23.58
C TRP A 733 -18.20 -8.41 -23.01
N ARG A 734 -17.87 -8.52 -21.72
CA ARG A 734 -17.76 -9.76 -20.98
C ARG A 734 -19.14 -10.35 -20.72
N ALA A 735 -20.08 -9.55 -20.22
CA ALA A 735 -21.42 -9.98 -19.88
C ALA A 735 -22.17 -10.66 -21.03
N ARG A 736 -21.92 -10.27 -22.28
CA ARG A 736 -22.58 -10.85 -23.46
C ARG A 736 -22.06 -12.23 -23.85
N GLN A 737 -20.89 -12.59 -23.42
CA GLN A 737 -20.20 -13.83 -23.79
C GLN A 737 -20.17 -14.83 -22.62
N GLU A 738 -20.31 -14.36 -21.39
CA GLU A 738 -20.22 -15.21 -20.22
C GLU A 738 -21.40 -16.17 -20.07
N PRO A 739 -21.14 -17.44 -19.71
CA PRO A 739 -22.19 -18.42 -19.54
C PRO A 739 -23.09 -18.14 -18.32
N TYR A 740 -22.65 -17.33 -17.37
CA TYR A 740 -23.46 -16.98 -16.19
C TYR A 740 -24.75 -16.23 -16.55
N LEU A 741 -24.68 -15.25 -17.45
CA LEU A 741 -25.74 -14.31 -17.77
C LEU A 741 -26.63 -14.74 -18.94
N GLN A 742 -26.63 -16.01 -19.32
CA GLN A 742 -27.50 -16.53 -20.37
C GLN A 742 -28.99 -16.30 -20.02
N GLY A 743 -29.72 -15.67 -20.96
CA GLY A 743 -31.13 -15.38 -20.83
C GLY A 743 -31.45 -14.04 -20.16
N VAL A 744 -30.45 -13.28 -19.69
CA VAL A 744 -30.63 -11.92 -19.19
C VAL A 744 -30.73 -10.93 -20.35
N ASP A 745 -31.67 -10.01 -20.33
CA ASP A 745 -31.76 -8.93 -21.33
C ASP A 745 -30.66 -7.90 -21.12
N LEU A 746 -29.74 -7.80 -22.08
CA LEU A 746 -28.62 -6.84 -22.10
C LEU A 746 -28.79 -5.72 -23.14
N GLY A 747 -29.95 -5.66 -23.84
CA GLY A 747 -30.23 -4.67 -24.89
C GLY A 747 -30.17 -3.22 -24.42
N TRP A 748 -30.48 -2.97 -23.14
CA TRP A 748 -30.43 -1.63 -22.53
C TRP A 748 -28.99 -1.05 -22.45
N ILE A 749 -27.94 -1.90 -22.51
CA ILE A 749 -26.54 -1.45 -22.46
C ILE A 749 -26.18 -0.66 -23.73
N ASP A 750 -26.70 -1.06 -24.89
CA ASP A 750 -26.42 -0.38 -26.16
C ASP A 750 -27.07 1.00 -26.24
N ALA A 751 -28.26 1.13 -25.64
CA ALA A 751 -28.96 2.41 -25.56
C ALA A 751 -28.24 3.47 -24.72
N LYS A 752 -27.29 3.08 -23.87
CA LYS A 752 -26.48 3.99 -23.01
C LYS A 752 -25.11 4.31 -23.56
N LYS A 753 -24.72 3.77 -24.73
CA LYS A 753 -23.46 4.12 -25.41
C LYS A 753 -23.54 5.43 -26.22
N ASN A 754 -24.74 5.97 -26.39
CA ASN A 754 -25.04 7.30 -26.97
C ASN A 754 -25.42 8.23 -25.80
#